data_6d24123d9945773be21f54af921b18e8
#
_entry.id   6d24123d9945773be21f54af921b18e8
#
_cell.length_a   1.000
_cell.length_b   1.000
_cell.length_c   1.000
_cell.angle_alpha   90.00
_cell.angle_beta   90.00
_cell.angle_gamma   90.00
#
_symmetry.space_group_name_H-M   'P 1'
#
loop_
_entity.id
_entity.type
_entity.pdbx_description
1 polymer ?
#
loop_
_entity_poly.entity_id
_entity_poly.type
_entity_poly.pdbx_seq_one_letter_code
_entity_poly.pdbx_strand_id
1 'polypeptide(L)'
;MNQQRDTFYLTIIARAIQRLATRLDKQDLLNDLHLLPDEMGKDYAPIIDEAESLASGIFDNEHSMEIPATSMTSLLASVGNHECGSHHFTPTAVSLTKDCFPKQVKEQKVDEAHLVNQLQANIKNLQKDNPHVLADNLLQLLYRYASFIPANALTPDVSLYDQTRVASAIGVCLFDVKQEHPLNPEKPMLLIGADFSGIQGYIYQIVSKHAGKNLKGRSFYLRLLSDAVLGCLIKRLNLYNANIIYDSGGCFYLLAPNTQTVKDALGDAVRYIEEQIFKAHQTSLYVAIESIEVSKEEIGNHSSANGLSNVWQALFAKRDKKKQNRFAQLMETSYSVFFTPKDVDGKKRDAITGNDFSKDDDVVKFNGDQLISRLNDQQIKLGQALKECDCIAVTESEASCWKERVSIQPAYIGRYYYLLSFKDVRNNAEFIREYADDVSIRLLNGRNGDCDYILPSDMTHCVVDLEFYGGNTFNGNTFEEMCDNDNLSRLGVLRMDVDNLGSIFQSGIPKEKASLTRYAALSRSFDYFFSGYINNIVLKGENADKSSIVYSGGDDLFIVGEWNTVIRIAKTIREDFREYTCANPAFSISGGVAILTTKFPIIAGAEESAQEESNAKEHACHGKSKDSISFMDTPLNWSNEFPAVEKLKDRLVELLIPGELPKSFLSKILLHASMADIVQHKIKNVKTYWLMSYDMKRVIERAKSDNAKQLAQNCQKEIWENGNMLNGEPIATNYHLLELWAFACRWAELEYRMFNN
;
A
#
# COMPACT_ATOMS: atom_id res chain seq x y z
N MET A 1 -11.44 -36.49 1.96
CA MET A 1 -10.13 -35.86 2.04
C MET A 1 -10.24 -34.37 2.40
N ASN A 2 -11.08 -33.59 1.70
CA ASN A 2 -11.24 -32.17 2.02
C ASN A 2 -11.76 -31.93 3.45
N GLN A 3 -12.81 -32.60 3.91
CA GLN A 3 -13.38 -32.37 5.25
C GLN A 3 -12.37 -32.60 6.40
N GLN A 4 -11.49 -33.60 6.29
CA GLN A 4 -10.45 -33.87 7.27
C GLN A 4 -9.37 -32.76 7.27
N ARG A 5 -9.03 -32.26 6.11
CA ARG A 5 -8.08 -31.16 5.91
C ARG A 5 -8.65 -29.82 6.42
N ASP A 6 -9.93 -29.55 6.15
CA ASP A 6 -10.62 -28.35 6.67
C ASP A 6 -10.71 -28.37 8.19
N THR A 7 -10.99 -29.55 8.77
CA THR A 7 -10.99 -29.73 10.22
C THR A 7 -9.59 -29.54 10.82
N PHE A 8 -8.55 -30.05 10.15
CA PHE A 8 -7.16 -29.84 10.57
C PHE A 8 -6.80 -28.33 10.56
N TYR A 9 -7.15 -27.62 9.49
CA TYR A 9 -6.93 -26.18 9.37
C TYR A 9 -7.66 -25.42 10.50
N LEU A 10 -8.92 -25.73 10.75
CA LEU A 10 -9.70 -25.14 11.83
C LEU A 10 -9.07 -25.39 13.20
N THR A 11 -8.50 -26.60 13.43
CA THR A 11 -7.88 -26.96 14.72
C THR A 11 -6.69 -26.06 15.07
N ILE A 12 -5.86 -25.67 14.09
CA ILE A 12 -4.73 -24.75 14.32
C ILE A 12 -5.23 -23.39 14.79
N ILE A 13 -6.25 -22.86 14.13
CA ILE A 13 -6.82 -21.54 14.47
C ILE A 13 -7.53 -21.60 15.83
N ALA A 14 -8.26 -22.68 16.11
CA ALA A 14 -8.94 -22.89 17.37
C ALA A 14 -7.97 -22.92 18.57
N ARG A 15 -6.77 -23.49 18.42
CA ARG A 15 -5.72 -23.43 19.45
C ARG A 15 -5.29 -21.98 19.75
N ALA A 16 -5.18 -21.13 18.74
CA ALA A 16 -4.86 -19.72 18.95
C ALA A 16 -5.97 -18.98 19.70
N ILE A 17 -7.24 -19.24 19.37
CA ILE A 17 -8.40 -18.70 20.09
C ILE A 17 -8.41 -19.19 21.55
N GLN A 18 -8.07 -20.46 21.79
CA GLN A 18 -7.96 -21.00 23.15
C GLN A 18 -6.89 -20.28 23.98
N ARG A 19 -5.71 -20.05 23.42
CA ARG A 19 -4.65 -19.27 24.09
C ARG A 19 -5.10 -17.84 24.38
N LEU A 20 -5.78 -17.21 23.44
CA LEU A 20 -6.35 -15.88 23.62
C LEU A 20 -7.40 -15.87 24.74
N ALA A 21 -8.31 -16.84 24.76
CA ALA A 21 -9.31 -17.00 25.79
C ALA A 21 -8.69 -17.20 27.19
N THR A 22 -7.62 -17.99 27.28
CA THR A 22 -6.88 -18.21 28.55
C THR A 22 -6.21 -16.91 29.01
N ARG A 23 -5.55 -16.16 28.13
CA ARG A 23 -4.95 -14.85 28.46
C ARG A 23 -5.99 -13.86 29.00
N LEU A 24 -7.16 -13.83 28.37
CA LEU A 24 -8.24 -12.88 28.67
C LEU A 24 -9.12 -13.33 29.84
N ASP A 25 -8.84 -14.50 30.45
CA ASP A 25 -9.66 -15.14 31.48
C ASP A 25 -11.15 -15.30 31.08
N LYS A 26 -11.36 -15.72 29.81
CA LYS A 26 -12.67 -15.85 29.13
C LYS A 26 -12.86 -17.23 28.50
N GLN A 27 -12.98 -18.26 29.31
CA GLN A 27 -13.23 -19.63 28.81
C GLN A 27 -14.56 -19.75 28.04
N ASP A 28 -15.49 -18.82 28.25
CA ASP A 28 -16.78 -18.77 27.53
C ASP A 28 -16.61 -18.62 26.01
N LEU A 29 -15.52 -17.99 25.52
CA LEU A 29 -15.23 -17.88 24.08
C LEU A 29 -15.19 -19.26 23.40
N LEU A 30 -14.66 -20.29 24.09
CA LEU A 30 -14.58 -21.65 23.57
C LEU A 30 -15.92 -22.33 23.55
N ASN A 31 -16.72 -22.13 24.64
CA ASN A 31 -18.06 -22.72 24.74
C ASN A 31 -18.96 -22.23 23.60
N ASP A 32 -18.83 -20.97 23.21
CA ASP A 32 -19.57 -20.39 22.08
C ASP A 32 -19.20 -21.03 20.73
N LEU A 33 -18.00 -21.58 20.58
CA LEU A 33 -17.54 -22.25 19.35
C LEU A 33 -17.91 -23.73 19.26
N HIS A 34 -18.33 -24.36 20.36
CA HIS A 34 -18.51 -25.82 20.46
C HIS A 34 -17.30 -26.63 19.93
N LEU A 35 -16.12 -26.01 19.94
CA LEU A 35 -14.86 -26.65 19.55
C LEU A 35 -14.35 -27.41 20.76
N LEU A 36 -14.54 -28.74 20.78
CA LEU A 36 -13.95 -29.62 21.77
C LEU A 36 -12.48 -29.88 21.38
N PRO A 37 -11.49 -29.38 22.18
CA PRO A 37 -10.07 -29.50 21.82
C PRO A 37 -9.55 -30.93 21.86
N ASP A 38 -10.23 -31.85 22.58
CA ASP A 38 -9.60 -33.08 23.08
C ASP A 38 -9.65 -34.29 22.14
N GLU A 39 -10.59 -34.40 21.23
CA GLU A 39 -10.68 -35.58 20.36
C GLU A 39 -10.00 -35.41 19.00
N MET A 40 -10.04 -34.21 18.40
CA MET A 40 -9.44 -33.95 17.09
C MET A 40 -7.96 -33.60 17.13
N GLY A 41 -7.48 -33.06 18.26
CA GLY A 41 -6.10 -32.56 18.37
C GLY A 41 -5.05 -33.66 18.52
N LYS A 42 -5.40 -34.84 19.00
CA LYS A 42 -4.41 -35.89 19.36
C LYS A 42 -3.70 -36.50 18.16
N ASP A 43 -4.41 -36.77 17.07
CA ASP A 43 -3.83 -37.40 15.87
C ASP A 43 -2.96 -36.44 15.05
N TYR A 44 -3.24 -35.13 15.16
CA TYR A 44 -2.54 -34.09 14.39
C TYR A 44 -1.60 -33.22 15.23
N ALA A 45 -1.61 -33.36 16.55
CA ALA A 45 -0.78 -32.58 17.46
C ALA A 45 0.70 -32.46 17.00
N PRO A 46 1.38 -33.53 16.56
CA PRO A 46 2.78 -33.43 16.16
C PRO A 46 3.01 -32.51 14.95
N ILE A 47 2.07 -32.50 13.98
CA ILE A 47 2.17 -31.64 12.80
C ILE A 47 1.89 -30.19 13.19
N ILE A 48 0.91 -29.97 14.06
CA ILE A 48 0.54 -28.63 14.52
C ILE A 48 1.67 -28.04 15.36
N ASP A 49 2.22 -28.82 16.30
CA ASP A 49 3.33 -28.37 17.15
C ASP A 49 4.59 -28.05 16.32
N GLU A 50 4.89 -28.84 15.29
CA GLU A 50 5.96 -28.57 14.34
C GLU A 50 5.68 -27.26 13.54
N ALA A 51 4.47 -27.09 13.05
CA ALA A 51 4.09 -25.88 12.29
C ALA A 51 4.17 -24.61 13.14
N GLU A 52 3.71 -24.67 14.39
CA GLU A 52 3.78 -23.55 15.34
C GLU A 52 5.24 -23.23 15.72
N SER A 53 6.07 -24.25 15.92
CA SER A 53 7.52 -24.08 16.16
C SER A 53 8.22 -23.42 14.98
N LEU A 54 7.97 -23.87 13.75
CA LEU A 54 8.51 -23.30 12.54
C LEU A 54 8.04 -21.84 12.33
N ALA A 55 6.77 -21.56 12.59
CA ALA A 55 6.22 -20.20 12.47
C ALA A 55 6.79 -19.25 13.53
N SER A 56 6.97 -19.69 14.76
CA SER A 56 7.57 -18.88 15.84
C SER A 56 9.09 -18.71 15.66
N GLY A 57 9.74 -19.65 14.98
CA GLY A 57 11.20 -19.74 14.93
C GLY A 57 11.84 -20.17 16.25
N ILE A 58 11.09 -20.85 17.13
CA ILE A 58 11.52 -21.35 18.43
C ILE A 58 11.49 -22.88 18.38
N PHE A 59 12.63 -23.52 18.58
CA PHE A 59 12.79 -24.98 18.51
C PHE A 59 12.95 -25.65 19.87
N ASP A 60 12.92 -24.87 20.95
CA ASP A 60 13.11 -25.38 22.29
C ASP A 60 11.75 -25.83 22.89
N ASN A 61 11.59 -27.13 23.12
CA ASN A 61 10.34 -27.74 23.59
C ASN A 61 10.00 -27.38 25.06
N GLU A 62 10.85 -26.65 25.76
CA GLU A 62 10.65 -26.31 27.18
C GLU A 62 9.91 -24.97 27.38
N HIS A 63 9.65 -24.19 26.34
CA HIS A 63 9.02 -22.88 26.47
C HIS A 63 7.52 -22.94 26.18
N SER A 64 6.74 -22.53 27.16
CA SER A 64 5.28 -22.44 27.05
C SER A 64 4.88 -21.47 25.96
N MET A 65 3.99 -21.91 25.07
CA MET A 65 3.35 -21.06 24.04
C MET A 65 2.27 -20.14 24.65
N GLU A 66 2.37 -19.81 25.93
CA GLU A 66 1.45 -18.90 26.60
C GLU A 66 1.63 -17.47 26.08
N ILE A 67 0.50 -16.81 25.85
CA ILE A 67 0.47 -15.41 25.45
C ILE A 67 0.83 -14.55 26.66
N PRO A 68 1.91 -13.75 26.62
CA PRO A 68 2.31 -12.95 27.77
C PRO A 68 1.31 -11.82 28.04
N ALA A 69 1.21 -11.39 29.31
CA ALA A 69 0.41 -10.20 29.68
C ALA A 69 1.04 -8.88 29.24
N THR A 70 2.28 -8.90 28.72
CA THR A 70 3.01 -7.72 28.27
C THR A 70 2.49 -7.22 26.92
N SER A 71 2.71 -5.95 26.64
CA SER A 71 2.36 -5.33 25.35
C SER A 71 3.27 -5.84 24.22
N MET A 72 2.72 -5.95 23.01
CA MET A 72 3.46 -6.31 21.80
C MET A 72 4.48 -5.22 21.45
N THR A 73 5.72 -5.61 21.16
CA THR A 73 6.74 -4.67 20.65
C THR A 73 6.63 -4.48 19.16
N SER A 74 7.06 -3.31 18.66
CA SER A 74 7.04 -3.05 17.23
C SER A 74 8.24 -3.69 16.52
N LEU A 75 7.97 -4.54 15.54
CA LEU A 75 8.99 -5.08 14.63
C LEU A 75 9.72 -3.95 13.89
N LEU A 76 9.00 -2.88 13.52
CA LEU A 76 9.56 -1.76 12.76
C LEU A 76 10.67 -1.02 13.52
N ALA A 77 10.68 -1.07 14.86
CA ALA A 77 11.74 -0.47 15.66
C ALA A 77 13.10 -1.20 15.56
N SER A 78 13.12 -2.47 15.12
CA SER A 78 14.33 -3.30 15.07
C SER A 78 14.86 -3.60 13.67
N VAL A 79 14.19 -3.12 12.63
CA VAL A 79 14.64 -3.30 11.24
C VAL A 79 15.95 -2.54 11.00
N GLY A 80 16.86 -3.12 10.19
CA GLY A 80 18.14 -2.49 9.83
C GLY A 80 19.20 -2.49 10.93
N ASN A 81 19.07 -3.32 11.98
CA ASN A 81 19.95 -3.34 13.16
C ASN A 81 20.01 -2.00 13.91
N HIS A 82 18.98 -1.18 13.79
CA HIS A 82 18.83 0.04 14.56
C HIS A 82 18.05 -0.23 15.84
N GLU A 83 18.57 0.23 16.99
CA GLU A 83 17.85 0.21 18.25
C GLU A 83 17.16 1.57 18.47
N CYS A 84 15.89 1.65 18.06
CA CYS A 84 15.10 2.88 18.17
C CYS A 84 14.35 3.00 19.50
N GLY A 85 14.83 2.27 20.52
CA GLY A 85 14.14 2.18 21.83
C GLY A 85 12.96 1.23 21.81
N SER A 86 12.37 1.02 22.97
CA SER A 86 11.23 0.10 23.14
C SER A 86 9.93 0.80 22.75
N HIS A 87 9.37 0.43 21.60
CA HIS A 87 8.06 0.88 21.15
C HIS A 87 7.05 -0.25 21.26
N HIS A 88 5.90 0.02 21.84
CA HIS A 88 4.87 -0.96 22.14
C HIS A 88 3.53 -0.57 21.50
N PHE A 89 2.81 -1.58 21.04
CA PHE A 89 1.42 -1.43 20.62
C PHE A 89 0.49 -1.55 21.84
N THR A 90 -0.54 -0.73 21.86
CA THR A 90 -1.66 -0.90 22.79
C THR A 90 -2.57 -1.98 22.24
N PRO A 91 -2.95 -3.02 23.02
CA PRO A 91 -3.96 -3.99 22.60
C PRO A 91 -5.28 -3.29 22.27
N THR A 92 -5.64 -3.28 21.00
CA THR A 92 -6.84 -2.64 20.47
C THR A 92 -7.31 -3.38 19.23
N ALA A 93 -8.57 -3.22 18.85
CA ALA A 93 -9.03 -3.65 17.54
C ALA A 93 -8.33 -2.84 16.44
N VAL A 94 -8.09 -3.47 15.30
CA VAL A 94 -7.53 -2.77 14.14
C VAL A 94 -8.47 -1.64 13.74
N SER A 95 -7.95 -0.43 13.68
CA SER A 95 -8.64 0.78 13.23
C SER A 95 -7.70 1.62 12.38
N LEU A 96 -8.22 2.48 11.52
CA LEU A 96 -7.40 3.36 10.68
C LEU A 96 -7.04 4.67 11.41
N THR A 97 -6.63 4.57 12.67
CA THR A 97 -6.28 5.71 13.52
C THR A 97 -4.89 5.56 14.11
N LYS A 98 -4.34 6.64 14.66
CA LYS A 98 -3.04 6.61 15.37
C LYS A 98 -3.06 5.80 16.67
N ASP A 99 -4.20 5.26 17.11
CA ASP A 99 -4.26 4.35 18.25
C ASP A 99 -3.58 3.01 17.95
N CYS A 100 -3.53 2.64 16.65
CA CYS A 100 -2.79 1.49 16.15
C CYS A 100 -1.31 1.78 15.86
N PHE A 101 -0.78 2.95 16.22
CA PHE A 101 0.64 3.25 16.10
C PHE A 101 1.42 2.82 17.34
N PRO A 102 2.66 2.33 17.18
CA PRO A 102 3.50 1.97 18.33
C PRO A 102 3.95 3.22 19.10
N LYS A 103 3.96 3.14 20.43
CA LYS A 103 4.28 4.25 21.33
C LYS A 103 5.45 3.90 22.25
N GLN A 104 6.27 4.88 22.63
CA GLN A 104 7.41 4.71 23.56
C GLN A 104 6.99 4.46 25.01
N VAL A 105 5.71 4.51 25.35
CA VAL A 105 5.23 4.41 26.72
C VAL A 105 5.29 2.99 27.24
N LYS A 106 6.02 2.76 28.33
CA LYS A 106 6.00 1.49 29.07
C LYS A 106 4.61 1.25 29.65
N GLU A 107 4.10 0.04 29.37
CA GLU A 107 3.00 -0.64 30.07
C GLU A 107 1.94 0.25 30.74
N GLN A 108 0.98 0.70 29.99
CA GLN A 108 -0.33 1.00 30.57
C GLN A 108 -1.14 -0.31 30.63
N LYS A 109 -1.72 -0.64 31.80
CA LYS A 109 -2.80 -1.62 31.87
C LYS A 109 -3.95 -1.09 31.01
N VAL A 110 -4.08 -1.66 29.82
CA VAL A 110 -5.18 -1.33 28.92
C VAL A 110 -6.40 -2.12 29.39
N ASP A 111 -7.55 -1.48 29.40
CA ASP A 111 -8.82 -2.16 29.61
C ASP A 111 -9.16 -2.97 28.33
N GLU A 112 -8.81 -4.26 28.36
CA GLU A 112 -9.11 -5.19 27.26
C GLU A 112 -10.58 -5.62 27.25
N ALA A 113 -11.42 -5.16 28.17
CA ALA A 113 -12.81 -5.61 28.31
C ALA A 113 -13.67 -5.29 27.07
N HIS A 114 -13.46 -4.11 26.47
CA HIS A 114 -14.18 -3.74 25.25
C HIS A 114 -13.79 -4.67 24.08
N LEU A 115 -12.49 -4.91 23.87
CA LEU A 115 -11.95 -5.81 22.85
C LEU A 115 -12.54 -7.22 22.97
N VAL A 116 -12.56 -7.74 24.20
CA VAL A 116 -13.09 -9.07 24.52
C VAL A 116 -14.57 -9.15 24.21
N ASN A 117 -15.36 -8.18 24.64
CA ASN A 117 -16.81 -8.18 24.43
C ASN A 117 -17.16 -8.16 22.94
N GLN A 118 -16.44 -7.39 22.14
CA GLN A 118 -16.66 -7.34 20.69
C GLN A 118 -16.22 -8.62 19.99
N LEU A 119 -15.08 -9.18 20.35
CA LEU A 119 -14.65 -10.49 19.85
C LEU A 119 -15.68 -11.56 20.16
N GLN A 120 -16.17 -11.63 21.41
CA GLN A 120 -17.18 -12.60 21.83
C GLN A 120 -18.49 -12.43 21.07
N ALA A 121 -18.95 -11.18 20.87
CA ALA A 121 -20.16 -10.91 20.10
C ALA A 121 -20.05 -11.37 18.64
N ASN A 122 -18.86 -11.15 18.01
CA ASN A 122 -18.60 -11.64 16.65
C ASN A 122 -18.56 -13.17 16.59
N ILE A 123 -17.88 -13.83 17.52
CA ILE A 123 -17.79 -15.30 17.56
C ILE A 123 -19.19 -15.95 17.69
N LYS A 124 -20.08 -15.35 18.49
CA LYS A 124 -21.47 -15.83 18.64
C LYS A 124 -22.26 -15.79 17.34
N ASN A 125 -21.96 -14.83 16.48
CA ASN A 125 -22.65 -14.65 15.20
C ASN A 125 -22.10 -15.53 14.07
N LEU A 126 -20.96 -16.22 14.27
CA LEU A 126 -20.40 -17.10 13.24
C LEU A 126 -21.25 -18.35 13.02
N GLN A 127 -21.45 -18.69 11.75
CA GLN A 127 -22.01 -19.99 11.37
C GLN A 127 -20.97 -21.09 11.55
N LYS A 128 -21.39 -22.29 11.95
CA LYS A 128 -20.52 -23.38 12.38
C LYS A 128 -20.63 -24.63 11.51
N ASP A 129 -21.49 -24.58 10.51
CA ASP A 129 -21.83 -25.74 9.68
C ASP A 129 -20.71 -26.11 8.70
N ASN A 130 -19.88 -25.13 8.31
CA ASN A 130 -18.78 -25.30 7.35
C ASN A 130 -17.43 -25.02 8.02
N PRO A 131 -16.58 -26.05 8.27
CA PRO A 131 -15.29 -25.89 8.94
C PRO A 131 -14.32 -24.93 8.23
N HIS A 132 -14.30 -24.92 6.90
CA HIS A 132 -13.46 -24.02 6.11
C HIS A 132 -13.88 -22.54 6.30
N VAL A 133 -15.15 -22.25 6.11
CA VAL A 133 -15.71 -20.89 6.29
C VAL A 133 -15.51 -20.42 7.74
N LEU A 134 -15.75 -21.30 8.72
CA LEU A 134 -15.54 -20.98 10.13
C LEU A 134 -14.08 -20.66 10.41
N ALA A 135 -13.13 -21.46 9.88
CA ALA A 135 -11.70 -21.24 10.07
C ALA A 135 -11.24 -19.89 9.52
N ASP A 136 -11.61 -19.56 8.29
CA ASP A 136 -11.24 -18.28 7.67
C ASP A 136 -11.89 -17.09 8.41
N ASN A 137 -13.16 -17.20 8.81
CA ASN A 137 -13.82 -16.15 9.60
C ASN A 137 -13.15 -15.97 10.99
N LEU A 138 -12.75 -17.04 11.65
CA LEU A 138 -11.99 -16.96 12.92
C LEU A 138 -10.61 -16.32 12.70
N LEU A 139 -9.93 -16.63 11.60
CA LEU A 139 -8.65 -16.01 11.24
C LEU A 139 -8.83 -14.51 11.01
N GLN A 140 -9.92 -14.09 10.38
CA GLN A 140 -10.27 -12.68 10.21
C GLN A 140 -10.59 -11.98 11.54
N LEU A 141 -11.22 -12.66 12.48
CA LEU A 141 -11.41 -12.11 13.82
C LEU A 141 -10.08 -11.99 14.58
N LEU A 142 -9.15 -12.94 14.42
CA LEU A 142 -7.79 -12.78 14.95
C LEU A 142 -7.06 -11.59 14.30
N TYR A 143 -7.24 -11.36 13.00
CA TYR A 143 -6.72 -10.17 12.35
C TYR A 143 -7.24 -8.90 13.00
N ARG A 144 -8.55 -8.79 13.23
CA ARG A 144 -9.16 -7.60 13.80
C ARG A 144 -8.83 -7.36 15.27
N TYR A 145 -8.71 -8.41 16.09
CA TYR A 145 -8.64 -8.27 17.54
C TYR A 145 -7.31 -8.75 18.15
N ALA A 146 -6.47 -9.46 17.40
CA ALA A 146 -5.21 -10.01 17.91
C ALA A 146 -3.96 -9.56 17.12
N SER A 147 -4.08 -8.60 16.20
CA SER A 147 -2.95 -8.04 15.45
C SER A 147 -1.96 -7.25 16.30
N PHE A 148 -2.36 -6.81 17.49
CA PHE A 148 -1.54 -6.06 18.45
C PHE A 148 -1.36 -6.82 19.78
N ILE A 149 -1.61 -8.13 19.77
CA ILE A 149 -1.38 -9.03 20.90
C ILE A 149 -0.18 -9.91 20.55
N PRO A 150 0.87 -9.98 21.39
CA PRO A 150 2.04 -10.81 21.11
C PRO A 150 1.68 -12.30 21.14
N ALA A 151 2.28 -13.08 20.27
CA ALA A 151 2.02 -14.51 20.15
C ALA A 151 2.60 -15.32 21.34
N ASN A 152 3.79 -14.91 21.82
CA ASN A 152 4.48 -15.53 22.94
C ASN A 152 5.52 -14.57 23.56
N ALA A 153 6.11 -14.95 24.69
CA ALA A 153 7.07 -14.12 25.41
C ALA A 153 8.44 -13.99 24.72
N LEU A 154 8.84 -14.96 23.89
CA LEU A 154 10.15 -15.01 23.25
C LEU A 154 10.19 -14.21 21.95
N THR A 155 9.04 -14.04 21.31
CA THR A 155 8.89 -13.23 20.09
C THR A 155 7.83 -12.14 20.29
N PRO A 156 8.09 -11.18 21.20
CA PRO A 156 7.12 -10.13 21.55
C PRO A 156 6.81 -9.17 20.40
N ASP A 157 7.58 -9.22 19.33
CA ASP A 157 7.43 -8.45 18.08
C ASP A 157 6.58 -9.16 17.01
N VAL A 158 6.08 -10.35 17.30
CA VAL A 158 5.21 -11.14 16.43
C VAL A 158 3.80 -11.20 17.02
N SER A 159 2.78 -10.85 16.22
CA SER A 159 1.40 -10.92 16.67
C SER A 159 0.85 -12.35 16.70
N LEU A 160 -0.15 -12.58 17.55
CA LEU A 160 -0.87 -13.85 17.58
C LEU A 160 -1.51 -14.16 16.23
N TYR A 161 -2.06 -13.14 15.55
CA TYR A 161 -2.60 -13.29 14.21
C TYR A 161 -1.54 -13.73 13.19
N ASP A 162 -0.41 -13.03 13.10
CA ASP A 162 0.63 -13.34 12.11
C ASP A 162 1.21 -14.74 12.35
N GLN A 163 1.47 -15.11 13.60
CA GLN A 163 1.94 -16.46 13.94
C GLN A 163 0.91 -17.52 13.57
N THR A 164 -0.37 -17.32 13.90
CA THR A 164 -1.43 -18.29 13.59
C THR A 164 -1.61 -18.48 12.10
N ARG A 165 -1.62 -17.38 11.31
CA ARG A 165 -1.72 -17.43 9.86
C ARG A 165 -0.59 -18.24 9.24
N VAL A 166 0.66 -17.94 9.60
CA VAL A 166 1.84 -18.64 9.05
C VAL A 166 1.93 -20.08 9.54
N ALA A 167 1.60 -20.35 10.82
CA ALA A 167 1.51 -21.72 11.33
C ALA A 167 0.44 -22.55 10.60
N SER A 168 -0.70 -21.93 10.26
CA SER A 168 -1.73 -22.57 9.46
C SER A 168 -1.25 -22.89 8.05
N ALA A 169 -0.55 -21.96 7.39
CA ALA A 169 0.04 -22.18 6.06
C ALA A 169 1.05 -23.33 6.06
N ILE A 170 1.98 -23.33 7.03
CA ILE A 170 2.99 -24.38 7.18
C ILE A 170 2.31 -25.72 7.53
N GLY A 171 1.37 -25.71 8.48
CA GLY A 171 0.67 -26.90 8.92
C GLY A 171 -0.08 -27.59 7.78
N VAL A 172 -0.82 -26.84 6.97
CA VAL A 172 -1.50 -27.36 5.78
C VAL A 172 -0.50 -27.96 4.78
N CYS A 173 0.63 -27.30 4.51
CA CYS A 173 1.67 -27.85 3.65
C CYS A 173 2.24 -29.17 4.19
N LEU A 174 2.53 -29.25 5.49
CA LEU A 174 3.04 -30.47 6.12
C LEU A 174 2.00 -31.59 6.14
N PHE A 175 0.73 -31.25 6.34
CA PHE A 175 -0.38 -32.21 6.27
C PHE A 175 -0.48 -32.83 4.88
N ASP A 176 -0.48 -32.02 3.82
CA ASP A 176 -0.60 -32.47 2.43
C ASP A 176 0.61 -33.32 2.02
N VAL A 177 1.82 -32.91 2.38
CA VAL A 177 3.07 -33.65 2.12
C VAL A 177 3.08 -35.01 2.82
N LYS A 178 2.44 -35.15 3.99
CA LYS A 178 2.31 -36.44 4.66
C LYS A 178 1.37 -37.39 3.90
N GLN A 179 0.39 -36.86 3.18
CA GLN A 179 -0.56 -37.64 2.37
C GLN A 179 0.02 -38.03 1.01
N GLU A 180 0.68 -37.09 0.35
CA GLU A 180 1.20 -37.24 -1.00
C GLU A 180 2.72 -37.07 -1.00
N HIS A 181 3.54 -37.68 -0.44
CA HIS A 181 5.00 -37.58 -0.40
C HIS A 181 5.61 -36.41 -1.20
N PRO A 182 6.52 -35.62 -0.60
CA PRO A 182 7.13 -34.48 -1.28
C PRO A 182 8.06 -34.94 -2.39
N LEU A 183 8.15 -34.14 -3.46
CA LEU A 183 9.12 -34.38 -4.54
C LEU A 183 10.57 -34.29 -4.03
N ASN A 184 10.79 -33.43 -3.05
CA ASN A 184 12.07 -33.29 -2.36
C ASN A 184 11.83 -33.36 -0.85
N PRO A 185 12.16 -34.47 -0.15
CA PRO A 185 11.98 -34.59 1.29
C PRO A 185 12.72 -33.54 2.12
N GLU A 186 13.86 -33.02 1.63
CA GLU A 186 14.62 -31.96 2.30
C GLU A 186 13.94 -30.58 2.13
N LYS A 187 13.16 -30.41 1.06
CA LYS A 187 12.46 -29.16 0.74
C LYS A 187 10.98 -29.42 0.47
N PRO A 188 10.19 -29.68 1.54
CA PRO A 188 8.80 -30.12 1.42
C PRO A 188 7.81 -29.02 1.02
N MET A 189 8.26 -27.78 0.91
CA MET A 189 7.39 -26.63 0.61
C MET A 189 7.88 -25.86 -0.62
N LEU A 190 6.97 -25.13 -1.25
CA LEU A 190 7.21 -24.18 -2.33
C LEU A 190 6.84 -22.78 -1.86
N LEU A 191 7.77 -21.83 -2.02
CA LEU A 191 7.44 -20.41 -1.94
C LEU A 191 7.19 -19.91 -3.38
N ILE A 192 5.96 -19.51 -3.66
CA ILE A 192 5.50 -19.00 -4.97
C ILE A 192 5.43 -17.50 -4.88
N GLY A 193 6.03 -16.78 -5.83
CA GLY A 193 5.99 -15.32 -5.91
C GLY A 193 5.45 -14.85 -7.25
N ALA A 194 4.55 -13.89 -7.21
CA ALA A 194 4.01 -13.21 -8.39
C ALA A 194 4.28 -11.71 -8.34
N ASP A 195 4.41 -11.09 -9.52
CA ASP A 195 4.65 -9.66 -9.61
C ASP A 195 4.17 -9.12 -10.96
N PHE A 196 3.29 -8.15 -10.90
CA PHE A 196 2.75 -7.49 -12.08
C PHE A 196 3.72 -6.47 -12.67
N SER A 197 3.69 -6.36 -13.99
CA SER A 197 4.46 -5.36 -14.75
C SER A 197 3.52 -4.57 -15.65
N GLY A 198 3.81 -3.27 -15.82
CA GLY A 198 3.02 -2.38 -16.66
C GLY A 198 1.92 -1.61 -15.92
N ILE A 199 1.82 -1.77 -14.58
CA ILE A 199 0.77 -1.17 -13.74
C ILE A 199 0.66 0.35 -13.98
N GLN A 200 1.74 1.08 -13.80
CA GLN A 200 1.75 2.54 -13.92
C GLN A 200 1.41 2.99 -15.36
N GLY A 201 2.04 2.39 -16.37
CA GLY A 201 1.72 2.67 -17.78
C GLY A 201 0.25 2.43 -18.11
N TYR A 202 -0.33 1.35 -17.54
CA TYR A 202 -1.74 1.04 -17.71
C TYR A 202 -2.64 2.11 -17.05
N ILE A 203 -2.39 2.49 -15.80
CA ILE A 203 -3.21 3.46 -15.05
C ILE A 203 -3.22 4.81 -15.77
N TYR A 204 -2.06 5.31 -16.19
CA TYR A 204 -1.91 6.68 -16.69
C TYR A 204 -2.24 6.86 -18.17
N GLN A 205 -2.42 5.80 -18.94
CA GLN A 205 -2.81 5.89 -20.35
C GLN A 205 -4.25 6.40 -20.53
N ILE A 206 -4.45 7.67 -20.21
CA ILE A 206 -5.74 8.37 -20.29
C ILE A 206 -5.55 9.72 -20.98
N VAL A 207 -6.23 9.89 -22.11
CA VAL A 207 -6.19 11.12 -22.92
C VAL A 207 -7.43 12.01 -22.77
N SER A 208 -8.42 11.58 -21.98
CA SER A 208 -9.74 12.21 -21.92
C SER A 208 -9.90 13.22 -20.78
N LYS A 209 -10.91 14.09 -20.93
CA LYS A 209 -11.28 15.13 -19.96
C LYS A 209 -11.81 14.60 -18.61
N HIS A 210 -12.21 13.34 -18.51
CA HIS A 210 -12.77 12.74 -17.29
C HIS A 210 -11.73 11.88 -16.56
N ALA A 211 -10.49 12.35 -16.46
CA ALA A 211 -9.35 11.58 -15.97
C ALA A 211 -9.55 11.03 -14.55
N GLY A 212 -10.12 11.78 -13.60
CA GLY A 212 -10.24 11.35 -12.22
C GLY A 212 -11.03 10.05 -12.02
N LYS A 213 -12.21 9.93 -12.63
CA LYS A 213 -13.04 8.70 -12.54
C LYS A 213 -12.38 7.51 -13.25
N ASN A 214 -11.74 7.78 -14.38
CA ASN A 214 -11.05 6.76 -15.15
C ASN A 214 -9.81 6.22 -14.41
N LEU A 215 -8.98 7.11 -13.87
CA LEU A 215 -7.81 6.73 -13.08
C LEU A 215 -8.20 5.81 -11.92
N LYS A 216 -9.25 6.20 -11.20
CA LYS A 216 -9.78 5.45 -10.07
C LYS A 216 -10.25 4.06 -10.48
N GLY A 217 -11.10 3.99 -11.50
CA GLY A 217 -11.61 2.73 -12.00
C GLY A 217 -10.51 1.80 -12.53
N ARG A 218 -9.48 2.35 -13.19
CA ARG A 218 -8.34 1.57 -13.70
C ARG A 218 -7.45 1.06 -12.56
N SER A 219 -7.19 1.90 -11.57
CA SER A 219 -6.43 1.50 -10.40
C SER A 219 -7.14 0.39 -9.62
N PHE A 220 -8.44 0.57 -9.36
CA PHE A 220 -9.23 -0.45 -8.67
C PHE A 220 -9.34 -1.75 -9.47
N TYR A 221 -9.51 -1.66 -10.78
CA TYR A 221 -9.49 -2.82 -11.66
C TYR A 221 -8.19 -3.64 -11.52
N LEU A 222 -7.03 -2.97 -11.45
CA LEU A 222 -5.74 -3.66 -11.26
C LEU A 222 -5.65 -4.37 -9.91
N ARG A 223 -6.20 -3.78 -8.85
CA ARG A 223 -6.32 -4.47 -7.55
C ARG A 223 -7.17 -5.73 -7.68
N LEU A 224 -8.34 -5.63 -8.32
CA LEU A 224 -9.20 -6.78 -8.57
C LEU A 224 -8.55 -7.83 -9.51
N LEU A 225 -7.74 -7.39 -10.48
CA LEU A 225 -7.00 -8.29 -11.36
C LEU A 225 -5.92 -9.07 -10.58
N SER A 226 -5.16 -8.39 -9.72
CA SER A 226 -4.18 -9.05 -8.84
C SER A 226 -4.85 -10.08 -7.94
N ASP A 227 -5.97 -9.72 -7.34
CA ASP A 227 -6.76 -10.63 -6.52
C ASP A 227 -7.36 -11.80 -7.32
N ALA A 228 -7.83 -11.57 -8.53
CA ALA A 228 -8.34 -12.67 -9.38
C ALA A 228 -7.24 -13.68 -9.72
N VAL A 229 -6.02 -13.21 -9.99
CA VAL A 229 -4.85 -14.08 -10.22
C VAL A 229 -4.50 -14.85 -8.94
N LEU A 230 -4.43 -14.18 -7.80
CA LEU A 230 -4.17 -14.78 -6.49
C LEU A 230 -5.23 -15.87 -6.18
N GLY A 231 -6.50 -15.54 -6.33
CA GLY A 231 -7.58 -16.48 -6.07
C GLY A 231 -7.63 -17.66 -7.05
N CYS A 232 -7.28 -17.44 -8.32
CA CYS A 232 -7.11 -18.52 -9.27
C CYS A 232 -6.02 -19.52 -8.82
N LEU A 233 -4.89 -19.02 -8.30
CA LEU A 233 -3.83 -19.87 -7.74
C LEU A 233 -4.30 -20.60 -6.49
N ILE A 234 -4.90 -19.89 -5.52
CA ILE A 234 -5.46 -20.49 -4.29
C ILE A 234 -6.38 -21.66 -4.63
N LYS A 235 -7.35 -21.44 -5.54
CA LYS A 235 -8.32 -22.48 -5.92
C LYS A 235 -7.67 -23.65 -6.66
N ARG A 236 -6.83 -23.37 -7.66
CA ARG A 236 -6.21 -24.44 -8.49
C ARG A 236 -5.19 -25.27 -7.73
N LEU A 237 -4.49 -24.66 -6.78
CA LEU A 237 -3.53 -25.34 -5.92
C LEU A 237 -4.18 -25.93 -4.65
N ASN A 238 -5.49 -25.78 -4.49
CA ASN A 238 -6.25 -26.22 -3.32
C ASN A 238 -5.65 -25.68 -2.00
N LEU A 239 -5.37 -24.36 -1.94
CA LEU A 239 -4.81 -23.68 -0.76
C LEU A 239 -5.91 -22.97 0.03
N TYR A 240 -5.57 -22.50 1.23
CA TYR A 240 -6.40 -21.65 2.08
C TYR A 240 -5.90 -20.18 2.07
N ASN A 241 -6.72 -19.26 2.54
CA ASN A 241 -6.33 -17.86 2.69
C ASN A 241 -5.10 -17.67 3.59
N ALA A 242 -4.92 -18.54 4.58
CA ALA A 242 -3.71 -18.53 5.42
C ALA A 242 -2.40 -18.74 4.64
N ASN A 243 -2.45 -19.41 3.48
CA ASN A 243 -1.28 -19.63 2.63
C ASN A 243 -0.77 -18.36 1.94
N ILE A 244 -1.51 -17.26 1.98
CA ILE A 244 -1.08 -15.95 1.50
C ILE A 244 -0.11 -15.36 2.53
N ILE A 245 1.18 -15.29 2.19
CA ILE A 245 2.20 -14.71 3.08
C ILE A 245 2.28 -13.19 2.91
N TYR A 246 2.10 -12.73 1.69
CA TYR A 246 2.15 -11.33 1.29
C TYR A 246 1.18 -11.08 0.14
N ASP A 247 0.46 -9.95 0.17
CA ASP A 247 -0.33 -9.45 -0.97
C ASP A 247 -0.42 -7.93 -0.87
N SER A 248 0.33 -7.23 -1.71
CA SER A 248 0.25 -5.77 -1.79
C SER A 248 0.92 -5.25 -3.07
N GLY A 249 0.47 -4.11 -3.59
CA GLY A 249 1.11 -3.40 -4.70
C GLY A 249 1.20 -4.17 -6.03
N GLY A 250 0.37 -5.20 -6.24
CA GLY A 250 0.46 -6.07 -7.43
C GLY A 250 1.57 -7.14 -7.34
N CYS A 251 2.11 -7.35 -6.13
CA CYS A 251 3.05 -8.42 -5.81
C CYS A 251 2.46 -9.28 -4.69
N PHE A 252 2.54 -10.61 -4.81
CA PHE A 252 2.09 -11.50 -3.75
C PHE A 252 2.97 -12.75 -3.63
N TYR A 253 2.95 -13.36 -2.44
CA TYR A 253 3.67 -14.59 -2.14
C TYR A 253 2.77 -15.60 -1.46
N LEU A 254 2.87 -16.87 -1.90
CA LEU A 254 2.12 -18.01 -1.37
C LEU A 254 3.08 -19.09 -0.87
N LEU A 255 2.70 -19.77 0.20
CA LEU A 255 3.35 -20.99 0.64
C LEU A 255 2.48 -22.20 0.24
N ALA A 256 3.04 -23.16 -0.48
CA ALA A 256 2.35 -24.35 -0.96
C ALA A 256 3.15 -25.63 -0.67
N PRO A 257 2.52 -26.82 -0.65
CA PRO A 257 3.23 -28.08 -0.50
C PRO A 257 4.01 -28.42 -1.78
N ASN A 258 5.22 -28.97 -1.63
CA ASN A 258 6.08 -29.36 -2.76
C ASN A 258 5.75 -30.79 -3.22
N THR A 259 4.57 -30.98 -3.79
CA THR A 259 4.11 -32.26 -4.34
C THR A 259 4.00 -32.20 -5.87
N GLN A 260 3.94 -33.36 -6.53
CA GLN A 260 3.78 -33.41 -8.00
C GLN A 260 2.47 -32.77 -8.43
N THR A 261 1.38 -33.08 -7.72
CA THR A 261 0.04 -32.53 -8.00
C THR A 261 0.06 -30.99 -7.96
N VAL A 262 0.70 -30.39 -6.97
CA VAL A 262 0.79 -28.93 -6.84
C VAL A 262 1.67 -28.31 -7.94
N LYS A 263 2.79 -28.94 -8.30
CA LYS A 263 3.66 -28.42 -9.39
C LYS A 263 2.97 -28.48 -10.75
N ASP A 264 2.27 -29.55 -11.04
CA ASP A 264 1.52 -29.69 -12.30
C ASP A 264 0.38 -28.64 -12.36
N ALA A 265 -0.38 -28.53 -11.27
CA ALA A 265 -1.45 -27.53 -11.15
C ALA A 265 -0.91 -26.08 -11.25
N LEU A 266 0.27 -25.80 -10.67
CA LEU A 266 0.92 -24.50 -10.79
C LEU A 266 1.32 -24.20 -12.25
N GLY A 267 1.91 -25.16 -12.94
CA GLY A 267 2.27 -25.02 -14.36
C GLY A 267 1.06 -24.72 -15.25
N ASP A 268 -0.04 -25.42 -15.02
CA ASP A 268 -1.30 -25.21 -15.76
C ASP A 268 -1.96 -23.86 -15.39
N ALA A 269 -1.92 -23.49 -14.12
CA ALA A 269 -2.45 -22.20 -13.66
C ALA A 269 -1.68 -21.02 -14.25
N VAL A 270 -0.34 -21.06 -14.24
CA VAL A 270 0.51 -20.00 -14.82
C VAL A 270 0.21 -19.82 -16.30
N ARG A 271 0.14 -20.92 -17.07
CA ARG A 271 -0.17 -20.89 -18.50
C ARG A 271 -1.55 -20.27 -18.75
N TYR A 272 -2.57 -20.72 -18.01
CA TYR A 272 -3.92 -20.17 -18.10
C TYR A 272 -3.97 -18.68 -17.81
N ILE A 273 -3.31 -18.23 -16.71
CA ILE A 273 -3.27 -16.82 -16.31
C ILE A 273 -2.58 -15.97 -17.39
N GLU A 274 -1.42 -16.40 -17.90
CA GLU A 274 -0.70 -15.69 -18.98
C GLU A 274 -1.57 -15.54 -20.23
N GLU A 275 -2.30 -16.58 -20.64
CA GLU A 275 -3.21 -16.54 -21.77
C GLU A 275 -4.37 -15.55 -21.56
N GLN A 276 -5.01 -15.56 -20.38
CA GLN A 276 -6.13 -14.66 -20.11
C GLN A 276 -5.68 -13.19 -20.02
N ILE A 277 -4.56 -12.91 -19.36
CA ILE A 277 -3.99 -11.56 -19.31
C ILE A 277 -3.64 -11.06 -20.69
N PHE A 278 -3.02 -11.91 -21.54
CA PHE A 278 -2.69 -11.52 -22.91
C PHE A 278 -3.95 -11.26 -23.75
N LYS A 279 -5.00 -12.07 -23.61
CA LYS A 279 -6.28 -11.85 -24.32
C LYS A 279 -6.91 -10.51 -23.95
N ALA A 280 -6.91 -10.16 -22.65
CA ALA A 280 -7.56 -8.95 -22.14
C ALA A 280 -6.72 -7.68 -22.34
N HIS A 281 -5.41 -7.77 -22.21
CA HIS A 281 -4.52 -6.60 -22.10
C HIS A 281 -3.38 -6.58 -23.12
N GLN A 282 -3.29 -7.59 -23.97
CA GLN A 282 -2.17 -7.76 -24.90
C GLN A 282 -0.83 -7.70 -24.13
N THR A 283 0.11 -6.87 -24.58
CA THR A 283 1.43 -6.71 -23.95
C THR A 283 1.49 -5.59 -22.89
N SER A 284 0.37 -4.87 -22.64
CA SER A 284 0.35 -3.74 -21.71
C SER A 284 0.48 -4.16 -20.25
N LEU A 285 -0.02 -5.34 -19.89
CA LEU A 285 0.13 -5.94 -18.56
C LEU A 285 0.73 -7.33 -18.66
N TYR A 286 1.53 -7.69 -17.68
CA TYR A 286 2.11 -9.02 -17.54
C TYR A 286 2.27 -9.36 -16.06
N VAL A 287 2.10 -10.64 -15.69
CA VAL A 287 2.42 -11.15 -14.35
C VAL A 287 3.50 -12.21 -14.44
N ALA A 288 4.60 -12.00 -13.74
CA ALA A 288 5.65 -13.00 -13.59
C ALA A 288 5.37 -13.85 -12.36
N ILE A 289 5.11 -15.13 -12.54
CA ILE A 289 4.87 -16.10 -11.47
C ILE A 289 5.99 -17.12 -11.51
N GLU A 290 6.71 -17.26 -10.40
CA GLU A 290 7.82 -18.19 -10.21
C GLU A 290 7.79 -18.84 -8.84
N SER A 291 8.45 -19.96 -8.67
CA SER A 291 8.53 -20.68 -7.41
C SER A 291 9.93 -21.17 -7.07
N ILE A 292 10.16 -21.36 -5.77
CA ILE A 292 11.38 -21.95 -5.23
C ILE A 292 11.05 -22.97 -4.15
N GLU A 293 11.78 -24.09 -4.12
CA GLU A 293 11.65 -25.09 -3.08
C GLU A 293 12.30 -24.61 -1.78
N VAL A 294 11.61 -24.80 -0.65
CA VAL A 294 12.05 -24.32 0.66
C VAL A 294 12.07 -25.44 1.68
N SER A 295 13.14 -25.51 2.46
CA SER A 295 13.28 -26.47 3.56
C SER A 295 12.64 -25.93 4.86
N LYS A 296 12.37 -26.82 5.81
CA LYS A 296 11.93 -26.47 7.15
C LYS A 296 12.96 -25.58 7.86
N GLU A 297 14.25 -25.87 7.65
CA GLU A 297 15.37 -25.12 8.23
C GLU A 297 15.46 -23.71 7.68
N GLU A 298 15.26 -23.53 6.36
CA GLU A 298 15.24 -22.21 5.72
C GLU A 298 14.10 -21.33 6.26
N ILE A 299 12.95 -21.90 6.60
CA ILE A 299 11.80 -21.17 7.16
C ILE A 299 11.99 -20.82 8.63
N GLY A 300 12.48 -21.76 9.43
CA GLY A 300 12.51 -21.65 10.89
C GLY A 300 13.88 -21.42 11.52
N ASN A 301 15.00 -21.82 10.88
CA ASN A 301 16.31 -21.73 11.49
C ASN A 301 17.08 -20.47 11.07
N HIS A 302 17.23 -19.55 12.00
CA HIS A 302 17.87 -18.25 11.80
C HIS A 302 19.38 -18.28 11.67
N SER A 303 20.04 -19.35 12.11
CA SER A 303 21.51 -19.45 12.18
C SER A 303 22.14 -20.11 10.95
N SER A 304 21.36 -20.63 10.00
CA SER A 304 21.90 -21.30 8.83
C SER A 304 22.50 -20.31 7.83
N ALA A 305 23.63 -20.67 7.22
CA ALA A 305 24.22 -19.92 6.11
C ALA A 305 23.26 -19.78 4.90
N ASN A 306 22.23 -20.62 4.85
CA ASN A 306 21.20 -20.70 3.81
C ASN A 306 19.84 -20.14 4.28
N GLY A 307 19.83 -19.11 5.13
CA GLY A 307 18.60 -18.56 5.69
C GLY A 307 17.61 -18.00 4.66
N LEU A 308 16.44 -17.64 5.16
CA LEU A 308 15.29 -17.15 4.38
C LEU A 308 15.62 -15.96 3.45
N SER A 309 16.62 -15.15 3.81
CA SER A 309 17.14 -14.05 2.97
C SER A 309 17.65 -14.55 1.60
N ASN A 310 18.37 -15.69 1.58
CA ASN A 310 18.84 -16.28 0.33
C ASN A 310 17.70 -16.85 -0.52
N VAL A 311 16.65 -17.37 0.13
CA VAL A 311 15.44 -17.84 -0.55
C VAL A 311 14.76 -16.68 -1.29
N TRP A 312 14.58 -15.54 -0.61
CA TRP A 312 14.01 -14.34 -1.22
C TRP A 312 14.86 -13.85 -2.40
N GLN A 313 16.17 -13.74 -2.24
CA GLN A 313 17.06 -13.31 -3.34
C GLN A 313 16.97 -14.23 -4.56
N ALA A 314 16.95 -15.55 -4.33
CA ALA A 314 16.83 -16.52 -5.41
C ALA A 314 15.47 -16.45 -6.12
N LEU A 315 14.38 -16.24 -5.36
CA LEU A 315 13.04 -16.07 -5.94
C LEU A 315 12.95 -14.77 -6.75
N PHE A 316 13.48 -13.67 -6.24
CA PHE A 316 13.52 -12.39 -6.96
C PHE A 316 14.30 -12.50 -8.26
N ALA A 317 15.48 -13.15 -8.25
CA ALA A 317 16.29 -13.36 -9.45
C ALA A 317 15.54 -14.18 -10.52
N LYS A 318 14.82 -15.25 -10.12
CA LYS A 318 13.99 -16.03 -11.04
C LYS A 318 12.86 -15.20 -11.64
N ARG A 319 12.16 -14.45 -10.80
CA ARG A 319 11.04 -13.59 -11.21
C ARG A 319 11.50 -12.48 -12.17
N ASP A 320 12.63 -11.83 -11.88
CA ASP A 320 13.20 -10.79 -12.75
C ASP A 320 13.62 -11.36 -14.11
N LYS A 321 14.20 -12.56 -14.14
CA LYS A 321 14.48 -13.27 -15.38
C LYS A 321 13.18 -13.57 -16.16
N LYS A 322 12.12 -13.97 -15.48
CA LYS A 322 10.80 -14.20 -16.11
C LYS A 322 10.24 -12.90 -16.69
N LYS A 323 10.37 -11.76 -15.98
CA LYS A 323 9.97 -10.44 -16.49
C LYS A 323 10.71 -10.02 -17.75
N GLN A 324 11.98 -10.41 -17.90
CA GLN A 324 12.75 -10.15 -19.13
C GLN A 324 12.28 -11.00 -20.32
N ASN A 325 11.68 -12.17 -20.05
CA ASN A 325 11.20 -13.12 -21.04
C ASN A 325 9.65 -13.20 -21.03
N ARG A 326 8.98 -12.03 -21.07
CA ARG A 326 7.51 -11.96 -21.04
C ARG A 326 6.89 -12.75 -22.17
N PHE A 327 5.87 -13.56 -21.84
CA PHE A 327 5.09 -14.35 -22.81
C PHE A 327 5.91 -15.32 -23.67
N ALA A 328 7.17 -15.67 -23.33
CA ALA A 328 8.02 -16.50 -24.18
C ALA A 328 7.34 -17.83 -24.52
N GLN A 329 6.77 -18.52 -23.53
CA GLN A 329 6.09 -19.79 -23.74
C GLN A 329 4.84 -19.65 -24.61
N LEU A 330 4.08 -18.56 -24.43
CA LEU A 330 2.89 -18.29 -25.24
C LEU A 330 3.27 -17.91 -26.67
N MET A 331 4.38 -17.19 -26.88
CA MET A 331 4.90 -16.89 -28.22
C MET A 331 5.32 -18.15 -28.98
N GLU A 332 5.94 -19.11 -28.30
CA GLU A 332 6.34 -20.39 -28.90
C GLU A 332 5.12 -21.23 -29.36
N THR A 333 4.07 -21.26 -28.54
CA THR A 333 2.88 -22.07 -28.80
C THR A 333 1.83 -21.38 -29.69
N SER A 334 1.82 -20.05 -29.73
CA SER A 334 0.78 -19.24 -30.36
C SER A 334 1.36 -18.06 -31.16
N TYR A 335 2.38 -18.31 -31.97
CA TYR A 335 3.11 -17.28 -32.72
C TYR A 335 2.19 -16.34 -33.51
N SER A 336 1.17 -16.86 -34.17
CA SER A 336 0.22 -16.07 -34.99
C SER A 336 -0.54 -15.03 -34.17
N VAL A 337 -0.82 -15.30 -32.89
CA VAL A 337 -1.56 -14.37 -32.01
C VAL A 337 -0.75 -13.10 -31.74
N PHE A 338 0.58 -13.21 -31.66
CA PHE A 338 1.47 -12.06 -31.43
C PHE A 338 1.81 -11.30 -32.72
N PHE A 339 1.99 -12.00 -33.82
CA PHE A 339 2.61 -11.44 -35.02
C PHE A 339 1.67 -11.27 -36.21
N THR A 340 0.40 -11.67 -36.08
CA THR A 340 -0.61 -11.35 -37.11
C THR A 340 -1.10 -9.92 -36.91
N PRO A 341 -0.96 -9.04 -37.91
CA PRO A 341 -1.49 -7.68 -37.83
C PRO A 341 -3.01 -7.70 -37.60
N LYS A 342 -3.50 -6.93 -36.65
CA LYS A 342 -4.94 -6.73 -36.45
C LYS A 342 -5.48 -5.82 -37.57
N ASP A 343 -6.67 -6.16 -38.07
CA ASP A 343 -7.40 -5.31 -39.03
C ASP A 343 -8.00 -4.11 -38.27
N VAL A 344 -7.29 -3.00 -38.27
CA VAL A 344 -7.62 -1.78 -37.50
C VAL A 344 -8.54 -0.89 -38.34
N ASP A 345 -9.68 -0.48 -37.77
CA ASP A 345 -10.52 0.58 -38.32
C ASP A 345 -9.90 1.95 -38.00
N GLY A 346 -9.01 2.46 -38.84
CA GLY A 346 -8.26 3.71 -38.60
C GLY A 346 -9.11 4.96 -38.43
N LYS A 347 -10.44 4.86 -38.42
CA LYS A 347 -11.39 5.96 -38.20
C LYS A 347 -11.99 5.94 -36.80
N LYS A 348 -11.88 4.83 -36.05
CA LYS A 348 -12.48 4.68 -34.71
C LYS A 348 -11.41 4.47 -33.67
N ARG A 349 -11.41 5.36 -32.68
CA ARG A 349 -10.48 5.35 -31.55
C ARG A 349 -11.24 5.33 -30.22
N ASP A 350 -10.65 4.65 -29.25
CA ASP A 350 -11.10 4.70 -27.87
C ASP A 350 -10.92 6.12 -27.32
N ALA A 351 -12.03 6.73 -26.90
CA ALA A 351 -12.01 8.13 -26.41
C ALA A 351 -11.26 8.30 -25.07
N ILE A 352 -11.00 7.21 -24.35
CA ILE A 352 -10.27 7.21 -23.06
C ILE A 352 -8.78 7.02 -23.29
N THR A 353 -8.39 5.98 -24.01
CA THR A 353 -6.98 5.58 -24.17
C THR A 353 -6.33 6.11 -25.44
N GLY A 354 -7.13 6.53 -26.42
CA GLY A 354 -6.65 6.93 -27.74
C GLY A 354 -6.24 5.77 -28.66
N ASN A 355 -6.38 4.53 -28.21
CA ASN A 355 -6.04 3.35 -29.01
C ASN A 355 -7.02 3.16 -30.16
N ASP A 356 -6.52 2.69 -31.30
CA ASP A 356 -7.35 2.32 -32.43
C ASP A 356 -8.12 1.01 -32.14
N PHE A 357 -9.39 0.94 -32.55
CA PHE A 357 -10.19 -0.27 -32.45
C PHE A 357 -9.92 -1.23 -33.60
N SER A 358 -9.91 -2.54 -33.31
CA SER A 358 -10.04 -3.58 -34.32
C SER A 358 -11.51 -3.82 -34.64
N LYS A 359 -11.81 -4.51 -35.75
CA LYS A 359 -13.19 -4.82 -36.14
C LYS A 359 -13.94 -5.72 -35.15
N ASP A 360 -13.18 -6.51 -34.39
CA ASP A 360 -13.70 -7.49 -33.43
C ASP A 360 -13.80 -6.94 -32.00
N ASP A 361 -13.38 -5.69 -31.77
CA ASP A 361 -13.40 -5.10 -30.43
C ASP A 361 -14.85 -4.77 -30.01
N ASP A 362 -15.21 -5.16 -28.78
CA ASP A 362 -16.50 -4.84 -28.15
C ASP A 362 -16.49 -3.37 -27.70
N VAL A 363 -17.25 -2.54 -28.41
CA VAL A 363 -17.28 -1.09 -28.21
C VAL A 363 -18.64 -0.62 -27.71
N VAL A 364 -18.62 0.43 -26.88
CA VAL A 364 -19.80 1.05 -26.27
C VAL A 364 -19.82 2.54 -26.63
N LYS A 365 -21.01 3.11 -26.85
CA LYS A 365 -21.20 4.56 -26.98
C LYS A 365 -21.00 5.26 -25.63
N PHE A 366 -20.24 6.36 -25.65
CA PHE A 366 -19.90 7.16 -24.48
C PHE A 366 -20.06 8.65 -24.84
N ASN A 367 -20.73 9.43 -24.02
CA ASN A 367 -20.89 10.91 -24.18
C ASN A 367 -21.22 11.32 -25.63
N GLY A 368 -22.35 10.90 -26.16
CA GLY A 368 -22.78 11.15 -27.53
C GLY A 368 -22.27 10.10 -28.53
N ASP A 369 -21.49 10.54 -29.53
CA ASP A 369 -21.01 9.64 -30.60
C ASP A 369 -19.59 9.07 -30.33
N GLN A 370 -18.99 9.39 -29.18
CA GLN A 370 -17.69 8.83 -28.81
C GLN A 370 -17.81 7.32 -28.53
N LEU A 371 -16.76 6.57 -28.84
CA LEU A 371 -16.68 5.14 -28.59
C LEU A 371 -15.61 4.86 -27.54
N ILE A 372 -15.90 3.91 -26.67
CA ILE A 372 -14.95 3.35 -25.71
C ILE A 372 -15.02 1.82 -25.72
N SER A 373 -13.96 1.14 -25.29
CA SER A 373 -13.99 -0.30 -25.11
C SER A 373 -14.94 -0.66 -23.94
N ARG A 374 -15.55 -1.84 -24.00
CA ARG A 374 -16.38 -2.33 -22.88
C ARG A 374 -15.61 -2.37 -21.56
N LEU A 375 -14.33 -2.74 -21.60
CA LEU A 375 -13.48 -2.74 -20.42
C LEU A 375 -13.34 -1.33 -19.80
N ASN A 376 -13.13 -0.29 -20.62
CA ASN A 376 -13.07 1.09 -20.11
C ASN A 376 -14.44 1.53 -19.55
N ASP A 377 -15.56 1.15 -20.14
CA ASP A 377 -16.90 1.40 -19.60
C ASP A 377 -17.09 0.74 -18.23
N GLN A 378 -16.70 -0.54 -18.09
CA GLN A 378 -16.75 -1.24 -16.81
C GLN A 378 -15.87 -0.56 -15.76
N GLN A 379 -14.65 -0.15 -16.11
CA GLN A 379 -13.74 0.55 -15.19
C GLN A 379 -14.30 1.90 -14.73
N ILE A 380 -14.93 2.66 -15.62
CA ILE A 380 -15.61 3.92 -15.25
C ILE A 380 -16.74 3.62 -14.24
N LYS A 381 -17.56 2.62 -14.50
CA LYS A 381 -18.65 2.21 -13.60
C LYS A 381 -18.12 1.74 -12.25
N LEU A 382 -17.02 0.96 -12.23
CA LEU A 382 -16.34 0.58 -11.00
C LEU A 382 -15.91 1.80 -10.19
N GLY A 383 -15.21 2.74 -10.81
CA GLY A 383 -14.74 3.96 -10.14
C GLY A 383 -15.88 4.83 -9.57
N GLN A 384 -17.04 4.81 -10.21
CA GLN A 384 -18.25 5.51 -9.72
C GLN A 384 -18.90 4.77 -8.55
N ALA A 385 -19.04 3.45 -8.65
CA ALA A 385 -19.73 2.63 -7.65
C ALA A 385 -18.96 2.52 -6.34
N LEU A 386 -17.61 2.62 -6.36
CA LEU A 386 -16.77 2.58 -5.16
C LEU A 386 -17.18 3.59 -4.08
N LYS A 387 -17.73 4.73 -4.47
CA LYS A 387 -18.20 5.75 -3.52
C LYS A 387 -19.41 5.29 -2.69
N GLU A 388 -20.25 4.44 -3.27
CA GLU A 388 -21.56 4.09 -2.73
C GLU A 388 -21.63 2.66 -2.19
N CYS A 389 -20.63 1.80 -2.51
CA CYS A 389 -20.63 0.43 -2.04
C CYS A 389 -20.14 0.34 -0.59
N ASP A 390 -20.74 -0.61 0.15
CA ASP A 390 -20.33 -0.95 1.52
C ASP A 390 -19.33 -2.13 1.51
N CYS A 391 -19.43 -3.02 0.51
CA CYS A 391 -18.62 -4.22 0.40
C CYS A 391 -18.52 -4.70 -1.06
N ILE A 392 -17.62 -5.66 -1.27
CA ILE A 392 -17.46 -6.38 -2.53
C ILE A 392 -17.83 -7.84 -2.28
N ALA A 393 -18.80 -8.36 -3.04
CA ALA A 393 -18.97 -9.81 -3.11
C ALA A 393 -18.11 -10.40 -4.22
N VAL A 394 -17.41 -11.48 -3.89
CA VAL A 394 -16.58 -12.24 -4.84
C VAL A 394 -17.21 -13.61 -5.03
N THR A 395 -17.43 -14.03 -6.27
CA THR A 395 -18.02 -15.32 -6.59
C THR A 395 -17.20 -16.04 -7.66
N GLU A 396 -17.21 -17.37 -7.63
CA GLU A 396 -16.50 -18.20 -8.62
C GLU A 396 -17.31 -18.39 -9.92
N SER A 397 -18.60 -18.08 -9.89
CA SER A 397 -19.51 -18.12 -11.03
C SER A 397 -20.37 -16.86 -11.06
N GLU A 398 -20.98 -16.56 -12.20
CA GLU A 398 -21.87 -15.40 -12.34
C GLU A 398 -23.09 -15.54 -11.42
N ALA A 399 -23.25 -14.57 -10.50
CA ALA A 399 -24.36 -14.54 -9.56
C ALA A 399 -25.59 -13.84 -10.17
N SER A 400 -26.61 -14.60 -10.49
CA SER A 400 -27.85 -14.07 -11.12
C SER A 400 -28.60 -13.09 -10.23
N CYS A 401 -28.50 -13.24 -8.89
CA CYS A 401 -29.12 -12.36 -7.91
C CYS A 401 -28.54 -10.94 -7.87
N TRP A 402 -27.31 -10.75 -8.36
CA TRP A 402 -26.62 -9.45 -8.42
C TRP A 402 -26.37 -8.94 -9.84
N LYS A 403 -27.02 -9.52 -10.84
CA LYS A 403 -26.83 -9.19 -12.27
C LYS A 403 -27.02 -7.69 -12.61
N GLU A 404 -27.87 -6.99 -11.87
CA GLU A 404 -28.12 -5.55 -12.07
C GLU A 404 -27.12 -4.66 -11.36
N ARG A 405 -26.20 -5.23 -10.57
CA ARG A 405 -25.17 -4.48 -9.85
C ARG A 405 -23.92 -4.28 -10.71
N VAL A 406 -23.14 -3.26 -10.33
CA VAL A 406 -21.85 -3.06 -10.98
C VAL A 406 -20.95 -4.24 -10.68
N SER A 407 -20.51 -4.92 -11.72
CA SER A 407 -19.71 -6.13 -11.64
C SER A 407 -18.61 -6.16 -12.68
N ILE A 408 -17.59 -6.94 -12.41
CA ILE A 408 -16.50 -7.21 -13.34
C ILE A 408 -15.91 -8.60 -13.12
N GLN A 409 -15.43 -9.21 -14.20
CA GLN A 409 -14.58 -10.38 -14.21
C GLN A 409 -13.22 -9.98 -14.79
N PRO A 410 -12.21 -9.66 -13.96
CA PRO A 410 -10.94 -9.16 -14.45
C PRO A 410 -10.24 -10.19 -15.35
N ALA A 411 -9.86 -9.76 -16.55
CA ALA A 411 -9.21 -10.58 -17.57
C ALA A 411 -9.87 -11.97 -17.80
N TYR A 412 -11.15 -12.14 -17.47
CA TYR A 412 -11.89 -13.42 -17.53
C TYR A 412 -11.23 -14.53 -16.67
N ILE A 413 -10.48 -14.16 -15.62
CA ILE A 413 -9.84 -15.09 -14.70
C ILE A 413 -10.82 -15.45 -13.58
N GLY A 414 -11.59 -16.53 -13.77
CA GLY A 414 -12.33 -17.31 -12.77
C GLY A 414 -13.32 -16.59 -11.83
N ARG A 415 -13.05 -15.37 -11.39
CA ARG A 415 -13.79 -14.68 -10.32
C ARG A 415 -14.60 -13.51 -10.83
N TYR A 416 -15.81 -13.34 -10.27
CA TYR A 416 -16.70 -12.21 -10.48
C TYR A 416 -16.71 -11.34 -9.22
N TYR A 417 -16.63 -10.03 -9.39
CA TYR A 417 -16.65 -9.04 -8.31
C TYR A 417 -17.87 -8.16 -8.47
N TYR A 418 -18.68 -8.07 -7.41
CA TYR A 418 -19.90 -7.25 -7.36
C TYR A 418 -19.75 -6.18 -6.30
N LEU A 419 -19.96 -4.91 -6.63
CA LEU A 419 -19.97 -3.81 -5.69
C LEU A 419 -21.38 -3.68 -5.10
N LEU A 420 -21.52 -3.93 -3.80
CA LEU A 420 -22.79 -4.10 -3.12
C LEU A 420 -22.96 -3.16 -1.92
N SER A 421 -24.20 -2.85 -1.60
CA SER A 421 -24.56 -2.34 -0.27
C SER A 421 -24.83 -3.50 0.70
N PHE A 422 -24.77 -3.26 2.00
CA PHE A 422 -25.17 -4.25 3.00
C PHE A 422 -26.63 -4.71 2.84
N LYS A 423 -27.49 -3.85 2.28
CA LYS A 423 -28.88 -4.21 1.96
C LYS A 423 -28.91 -5.29 0.86
N ASP A 424 -28.07 -5.16 -0.17
CA ASP A 424 -28.00 -6.17 -1.24
C ASP A 424 -27.55 -7.53 -0.73
N VAL A 425 -26.59 -7.55 0.19
CA VAL A 425 -26.10 -8.78 0.84
C VAL A 425 -27.24 -9.44 1.64
N ARG A 426 -27.92 -8.69 2.52
CA ARG A 426 -29.01 -9.22 3.35
C ARG A 426 -30.20 -9.74 2.53
N ASN A 427 -30.55 -9.04 1.47
CA ASN A 427 -31.67 -9.46 0.60
C ASN A 427 -31.38 -10.79 -0.13
N ASN A 428 -30.13 -11.20 -0.22
CA ASN A 428 -29.69 -12.41 -0.93
C ASN A 428 -29.00 -13.41 0.03
N ALA A 429 -29.32 -13.41 1.32
CA ALA A 429 -28.73 -14.31 2.31
C ALA A 429 -28.95 -15.80 1.98
N GLU A 430 -30.08 -16.18 1.36
CA GLU A 430 -30.33 -17.55 0.91
C GLU A 430 -29.34 -17.99 -0.16
N PHE A 431 -29.05 -17.13 -1.15
CA PHE A 431 -28.01 -17.41 -2.15
C PHE A 431 -26.63 -17.59 -1.52
N ILE A 432 -26.26 -16.71 -0.58
CA ILE A 432 -24.97 -16.80 0.13
C ILE A 432 -24.87 -18.13 0.90
N ARG A 433 -25.96 -18.57 1.53
CA ARG A 433 -26.00 -19.87 2.25
C ARG A 433 -25.85 -21.05 1.30
N GLU A 434 -26.54 -21.01 0.16
CA GLU A 434 -26.49 -22.11 -0.83
C GLU A 434 -25.10 -22.26 -1.47
N TYR A 435 -24.39 -21.14 -1.69
CA TYR A 435 -23.07 -21.10 -2.35
C TYR A 435 -21.95 -20.65 -1.40
N ALA A 436 -22.01 -21.04 -0.14
CA ALA A 436 -21.12 -20.59 0.95
C ALA A 436 -19.61 -20.76 0.65
N ASP A 437 -19.22 -21.82 -0.06
CA ASP A 437 -17.82 -22.09 -0.44
C ASP A 437 -17.35 -21.31 -1.67
N ASP A 438 -18.28 -20.83 -2.48
CA ASP A 438 -17.99 -20.11 -3.73
C ASP A 438 -18.19 -18.59 -3.61
N VAL A 439 -18.68 -18.10 -2.46
CA VAL A 439 -18.93 -16.69 -2.18
C VAL A 439 -18.06 -16.21 -1.04
N SER A 440 -17.47 -15.03 -1.19
CA SER A 440 -16.88 -14.28 -0.07
C SER A 440 -17.32 -12.83 -0.11
N ILE A 441 -17.41 -12.20 1.05
CA ILE A 441 -17.76 -10.78 1.22
C ILE A 441 -16.55 -10.05 1.76
N ARG A 442 -16.13 -8.98 1.09
CA ARG A 442 -15.02 -8.14 1.52
C ARG A 442 -15.52 -6.79 1.95
N LEU A 443 -15.21 -6.44 3.17
CA LEU A 443 -15.55 -5.17 3.78
C LEU A 443 -14.44 -4.18 3.47
N LEU A 444 -14.78 -3.04 2.87
CA LEU A 444 -13.79 -2.05 2.47
C LEU A 444 -13.55 -1.02 3.56
N ASN A 445 -12.35 -0.93 4.11
CA ASN A 445 -11.82 0.10 5.02
C ASN A 445 -12.68 0.46 6.25
N GLY A 446 -13.87 -0.07 6.37
CA GLY A 446 -14.86 0.44 7.32
C GLY A 446 -15.33 1.87 7.01
N ARG A 447 -16.54 2.23 7.38
CA ARG A 447 -17.01 3.63 7.28
C ARG A 447 -16.31 4.46 8.38
N ASN A 448 -15.78 5.60 8.03
CA ASN A 448 -15.05 6.53 8.92
C ASN A 448 -13.72 5.99 9.50
N GLY A 449 -13.13 4.95 8.93
CA GLY A 449 -11.89 4.37 9.42
C GLY A 449 -12.06 3.49 10.66
N ASP A 450 -13.28 3.21 11.08
CA ASP A 450 -13.61 2.28 12.15
C ASP A 450 -13.87 0.89 11.56
N CYS A 451 -12.94 -0.02 11.78
CA CYS A 451 -13.03 -1.41 11.32
C CYS A 451 -13.69 -2.31 12.37
N ASP A 452 -14.10 -1.75 13.50
CA ASP A 452 -14.64 -2.48 14.62
C ASP A 452 -16.19 -2.46 14.62
N TYR A 453 -16.76 -3.47 13.98
CA TYR A 453 -18.20 -3.67 14.00
C TYR A 453 -18.55 -5.15 14.16
N ILE A 454 -19.74 -5.42 14.70
CA ILE A 454 -20.25 -6.77 14.89
C ILE A 454 -20.85 -7.27 13.57
N LEU A 455 -20.30 -8.38 13.07
CA LEU A 455 -20.79 -9.03 11.86
C LEU A 455 -22.22 -9.56 12.08
N PRO A 456 -23.19 -9.20 11.25
CA PRO A 456 -24.49 -9.84 11.27
C PRO A 456 -24.41 -11.32 10.94
N SER A 457 -25.16 -12.17 11.66
CA SER A 457 -25.11 -13.62 11.50
C SER A 457 -25.55 -14.11 10.10
N ASP A 458 -26.37 -13.34 9.40
CA ASP A 458 -26.79 -13.62 8.02
C ASP A 458 -25.68 -13.43 6.98
N MET A 459 -24.62 -12.70 7.32
CA MET A 459 -23.44 -12.51 6.47
C MET A 459 -22.37 -13.59 6.68
N THR A 460 -22.37 -14.28 7.82
CA THR A 460 -21.31 -15.23 8.20
C THR A 460 -21.47 -16.64 7.66
N HIS A 461 -22.44 -16.86 6.75
CA HIS A 461 -22.55 -18.12 6.01
C HIS A 461 -21.43 -18.34 5.00
N CYS A 462 -20.76 -17.26 4.56
CA CYS A 462 -19.57 -17.30 3.73
C CYS A 462 -18.40 -16.62 4.46
N VAL A 463 -17.23 -16.62 3.85
CA VAL A 463 -16.05 -15.90 4.36
C VAL A 463 -16.28 -14.39 4.29
N VAL A 464 -16.04 -13.69 5.40
CA VAL A 464 -16.15 -12.23 5.49
C VAL A 464 -14.79 -11.63 5.85
N ASP A 465 -14.12 -11.07 4.85
CA ASP A 465 -12.80 -10.47 4.98
C ASP A 465 -12.88 -8.96 5.22
N LEU A 466 -11.96 -8.41 6.00
CA LEU A 466 -11.70 -6.97 6.07
C LEU A 466 -10.53 -6.66 5.13
N GLU A 467 -10.78 -5.83 4.13
CA GLU A 467 -9.76 -5.44 3.15
C GLU A 467 -9.51 -3.94 3.20
N PHE A 468 -8.24 -3.55 3.23
CA PHE A 468 -7.83 -2.17 3.05
C PHE A 468 -7.62 -1.87 1.57
N TYR A 469 -8.16 -0.75 1.14
CA TYR A 469 -7.98 -0.26 -0.21
C TYR A 469 -7.69 1.24 -0.22
N GLY A 470 -6.47 1.59 -0.63
CA GLY A 470 -6.05 2.97 -0.80
C GLY A 470 -6.88 3.66 -1.88
N GLY A 471 -7.79 4.52 -1.46
CA GLY A 471 -8.56 5.32 -2.38
C GLY A 471 -9.97 4.85 -2.70
N ASN A 472 -10.66 4.07 -1.87
CA ASN A 472 -12.10 3.84 -1.98
C ASN A 472 -12.92 5.13 -1.74
N THR A 473 -12.26 6.20 -1.37
CA THR A 473 -12.82 7.50 -1.00
C THR A 473 -12.62 8.52 -2.11
N PHE A 474 -13.38 8.39 -3.16
CA PHE A 474 -13.44 9.40 -4.20
C PHE A 474 -14.57 10.38 -3.89
N ASN A 475 -14.24 11.68 -3.74
CA ASN A 475 -15.22 12.73 -3.45
C ASN A 475 -16.16 13.03 -4.63
N GLY A 476 -15.87 12.51 -5.83
CA GLY A 476 -16.67 12.73 -7.04
C GLY A 476 -16.36 14.02 -7.78
N ASN A 477 -15.49 14.88 -7.23
CA ASN A 477 -15.14 16.16 -7.83
C ASN A 477 -14.24 15.95 -9.07
N THR A 478 -14.38 16.83 -10.05
CA THR A 478 -13.43 16.95 -11.16
C THR A 478 -12.13 17.61 -10.68
N PHE A 479 -11.07 17.52 -11.45
CA PHE A 479 -9.82 18.23 -11.12
C PHE A 479 -10.00 19.75 -11.08
N GLU A 480 -10.88 20.29 -11.92
CA GLU A 480 -11.25 21.69 -11.88
C GLU A 480 -11.95 22.06 -10.56
N GLU A 481 -12.92 21.26 -10.11
CA GLU A 481 -13.63 21.48 -8.85
C GLU A 481 -12.71 21.36 -7.63
N MET A 482 -11.80 20.38 -7.62
CA MET A 482 -10.80 20.22 -6.54
C MET A 482 -9.85 21.43 -6.43
N CYS A 483 -9.53 22.04 -7.56
CA CYS A 483 -8.60 23.15 -7.66
C CYS A 483 -9.29 24.51 -7.80
N ASP A 484 -10.61 24.58 -7.54
CA ASP A 484 -11.38 25.80 -7.73
C ASP A 484 -10.87 26.90 -6.79
N ASN A 485 -10.27 27.91 -7.41
CA ASN A 485 -9.78 29.10 -6.77
C ASN A 485 -9.88 30.27 -7.76
N ASP A 486 -10.54 31.33 -7.36
CA ASP A 486 -10.80 32.51 -8.22
C ASP A 486 -9.53 33.13 -8.82
N ASN A 487 -8.40 33.00 -8.13
CA ASN A 487 -7.15 33.67 -8.49
C ASN A 487 -6.13 32.73 -9.15
N LEU A 488 -5.93 31.52 -8.63
CA LEU A 488 -4.94 30.58 -9.13
C LEU A 488 -5.37 29.12 -8.95
N SER A 489 -5.84 28.50 -10.03
CA SER A 489 -6.17 27.08 -10.07
C SER A 489 -4.98 26.27 -10.59
N ARG A 490 -4.37 25.42 -9.75
CA ARG A 490 -3.29 24.51 -10.10
C ARG A 490 -3.54 23.12 -9.54
N LEU A 491 -3.28 22.12 -10.39
CA LEU A 491 -3.32 20.71 -10.03
C LEU A 491 -1.94 20.28 -9.50
N GLY A 492 -1.92 19.67 -8.34
CA GLY A 492 -0.77 18.93 -7.82
C GLY A 492 -0.92 17.45 -8.13
N VAL A 493 0.15 16.83 -8.60
CA VAL A 493 0.26 15.39 -8.81
C VAL A 493 1.42 14.89 -7.98
N LEU A 494 1.10 14.11 -6.93
CA LEU A 494 2.07 13.58 -5.97
C LEU A 494 2.35 12.11 -6.26
N ARG A 495 3.62 11.76 -6.27
CA ARG A 495 4.11 10.39 -6.12
C ARG A 495 5.02 10.31 -4.91
N MET A 496 4.87 9.26 -4.11
CA MET A 496 5.82 8.94 -3.04
C MET A 496 6.07 7.44 -3.03
N ASP A 497 7.26 7.07 -2.61
CA ASP A 497 7.70 5.68 -2.53
C ASP A 497 8.65 5.48 -1.35
N VAL A 498 8.55 4.33 -0.70
CA VAL A 498 9.42 3.97 0.43
C VAL A 498 10.83 3.68 -0.07
N ASP A 499 11.79 4.36 0.51
CA ASP A 499 13.17 4.23 0.11
C ASP A 499 13.75 2.85 0.47
N ASN A 500 14.38 2.18 -0.52
CA ASN A 500 15.11 0.93 -0.33
C ASN A 500 14.28 -0.26 0.19
N LEU A 501 12.96 -0.30 -0.04
CA LEU A 501 12.09 -1.36 0.46
C LEU A 501 12.57 -2.77 0.05
N GLY A 502 13.02 -2.95 -1.17
CA GLY A 502 13.61 -4.22 -1.63
C GLY A 502 14.77 -4.70 -0.76
N SER A 503 15.66 -3.78 -0.34
CA SER A 503 16.76 -4.09 0.58
C SER A 503 16.26 -4.40 1.99
N ILE A 504 15.22 -3.72 2.45
CA ILE A 504 14.57 -3.97 3.75
C ILE A 504 14.00 -5.39 3.79
N PHE A 505 13.29 -5.83 2.74
CA PHE A 505 12.80 -7.20 2.64
C PHE A 505 13.91 -8.24 2.47
N GLN A 506 15.02 -7.92 1.81
CA GLN A 506 16.12 -8.88 1.62
C GLN A 506 16.99 -9.06 2.86
N SER A 507 17.27 -7.98 3.59
CA SER A 507 18.29 -7.99 4.65
C SER A 507 17.98 -7.07 5.84
N GLY A 508 16.82 -6.43 5.87
CA GLY A 508 16.45 -5.49 6.93
C GLY A 508 16.10 -6.16 8.26
N ILE A 509 15.56 -7.38 8.21
CA ILE A 509 15.34 -8.15 9.44
C ILE A 509 16.66 -8.84 9.81
N PRO A 510 17.16 -8.63 11.06
CA PRO A 510 18.38 -9.28 11.53
C PRO A 510 18.33 -10.80 11.31
N LYS A 511 19.43 -11.40 10.86
CA LYS A 511 19.47 -12.84 10.50
C LYS A 511 19.01 -13.75 11.64
N GLU A 512 19.31 -13.36 12.87
CA GLU A 512 18.96 -14.11 14.08
C GLU A 512 17.44 -14.06 14.38
N LYS A 513 16.73 -13.11 13.78
CA LYS A 513 15.28 -12.90 13.92
C LYS A 513 14.49 -13.18 12.65
N ALA A 514 15.15 -13.40 11.52
CA ALA A 514 14.51 -13.57 10.23
C ALA A 514 13.64 -14.84 10.21
N SER A 515 12.30 -14.68 10.23
CA SER A 515 11.32 -15.76 10.11
C SER A 515 10.25 -15.37 9.08
N LEU A 516 9.60 -16.37 8.50
CA LEU A 516 8.51 -16.15 7.55
C LEU A 516 7.39 -15.30 8.17
N THR A 517 7.12 -15.50 9.46
CA THR A 517 6.13 -14.72 10.20
C THR A 517 6.49 -13.24 10.33
N ARG A 518 7.78 -12.91 10.56
CA ARG A 518 8.19 -11.49 10.62
C ARG A 518 8.12 -10.82 9.25
N TYR A 519 8.40 -11.55 8.17
CA TYR A 519 8.18 -11.01 6.82
C TYR A 519 6.70 -10.78 6.54
N ALA A 520 5.82 -11.70 6.96
CA ALA A 520 4.38 -11.52 6.86
C ALA A 520 3.87 -10.34 7.71
N ALA A 521 4.39 -10.16 8.93
CA ALA A 521 4.07 -9.04 9.81
C ALA A 521 4.56 -7.69 9.24
N LEU A 522 5.76 -7.66 8.66
CA LEU A 522 6.29 -6.48 7.99
C LEU A 522 5.40 -6.08 6.80
N SER A 523 5.03 -7.03 5.96
CA SER A 523 4.10 -6.83 4.85
C SER A 523 2.77 -6.23 5.31
N ARG A 524 2.14 -6.86 6.30
CA ARG A 524 0.88 -6.39 6.88
C ARG A 524 1.00 -4.96 7.44
N SER A 525 2.16 -4.62 8.01
CA SER A 525 2.40 -3.28 8.54
C SER A 525 2.44 -2.22 7.43
N PHE A 526 3.01 -2.53 6.27
CA PHE A 526 2.99 -1.64 5.10
C PHE A 526 1.59 -1.55 4.51
N ASP A 527 0.89 -2.67 4.36
CA ASP A 527 -0.48 -2.67 3.85
C ASP A 527 -1.42 -1.86 4.75
N TYR A 528 -1.33 -2.02 6.07
CA TYR A 528 -2.06 -1.19 7.04
C TYR A 528 -1.83 0.30 6.82
N PHE A 529 -0.57 0.72 6.63
CA PHE A 529 -0.25 2.14 6.47
C PHE A 529 -0.67 2.68 5.09
N PHE A 530 -0.22 2.02 4.02
CA PHE A 530 -0.43 2.52 2.64
C PHE A 530 -1.82 2.23 2.08
N SER A 531 -2.36 1.03 2.29
CA SER A 531 -3.71 0.70 1.80
C SER A 531 -4.82 1.19 2.75
N GLY A 532 -4.53 1.27 4.05
CA GLY A 532 -5.50 1.65 5.08
C GLY A 532 -5.37 3.09 5.57
N TYR A 533 -4.36 3.36 6.40
CA TYR A 533 -4.25 4.58 7.19
C TYR A 533 -4.21 5.88 6.35
N ILE A 534 -3.54 5.87 5.20
CA ILE A 534 -3.43 7.05 4.31
C ILE A 534 -4.80 7.61 3.91
N ASN A 535 -5.84 6.77 3.82
CA ASN A 535 -7.20 7.25 3.55
C ASN A 535 -7.64 8.31 4.57
N ASN A 536 -7.28 8.15 5.84
CA ASN A 536 -7.62 9.11 6.89
C ASN A 536 -6.92 10.45 6.74
N ILE A 537 -5.71 10.50 6.17
CA ILE A 537 -4.99 11.75 5.92
C ILE A 537 -5.71 12.55 4.83
N VAL A 538 -6.11 11.87 3.77
CA VAL A 538 -6.74 12.50 2.59
C VAL A 538 -8.19 12.90 2.87
N LEU A 539 -8.91 12.13 3.71
CA LEU A 539 -10.32 12.38 4.01
C LEU A 539 -10.57 13.41 5.11
N LYS A 540 -9.56 13.82 5.87
CA LYS A 540 -9.73 14.73 7.00
C LYS A 540 -9.83 16.19 6.57
N GLY A 541 -10.84 16.88 7.10
CA GLY A 541 -11.00 18.33 7.02
C GLY A 541 -11.02 18.84 5.56
N GLU A 542 -10.27 19.89 5.29
CA GLU A 542 -10.20 20.54 3.98
C GLU A 542 -9.56 19.67 2.88
N ASN A 543 -8.86 18.59 3.23
CA ASN A 543 -8.22 17.71 2.25
C ASN A 543 -9.26 16.91 1.46
N ALA A 544 -10.38 16.56 2.10
CA ALA A 544 -11.39 15.66 1.53
C ALA A 544 -11.97 16.12 0.20
N ASP A 545 -12.21 17.42 0.04
CA ASP A 545 -12.79 17.99 -1.17
C ASP A 545 -11.74 18.45 -2.18
N LYS A 546 -10.49 18.60 -1.74
CA LYS A 546 -9.39 19.16 -2.54
C LYS A 546 -8.38 18.13 -3.04
N SER A 547 -8.54 16.87 -2.68
CA SER A 547 -7.60 15.81 -3.10
C SER A 547 -8.27 14.46 -3.26
N SER A 548 -7.61 13.57 -3.98
CA SER A 548 -8.07 12.19 -4.19
C SER A 548 -6.87 11.24 -4.32
N ILE A 549 -6.93 10.11 -3.64
CA ILE A 549 -5.99 9.02 -3.84
C ILE A 549 -6.37 8.31 -5.14
N VAL A 550 -5.49 8.26 -6.11
CA VAL A 550 -5.67 7.44 -7.31
C VAL A 550 -5.34 6.00 -7.02
N TYR A 551 -4.16 5.76 -6.45
CA TYR A 551 -3.81 4.50 -5.82
C TYR A 551 -2.89 4.72 -4.63
N SER A 552 -2.92 3.77 -3.71
CA SER A 552 -1.96 3.63 -2.63
C SER A 552 -1.93 2.17 -2.20
N GLY A 553 -0.77 1.58 -2.10
CA GLY A 553 -0.61 0.18 -1.69
C GLY A 553 0.82 -0.30 -1.92
N GLY A 554 1.24 -1.29 -1.14
CA GLY A 554 2.63 -1.72 -1.13
C GLY A 554 3.51 -0.70 -0.46
N ASP A 555 4.26 0.03 -1.24
CA ASP A 555 5.24 1.05 -0.81
C ASP A 555 5.07 2.38 -1.53
N ASP A 556 4.26 2.41 -2.58
CA ASP A 556 4.08 3.59 -3.39
C ASP A 556 2.64 4.14 -3.33
N LEU A 557 2.50 5.41 -3.65
CA LEU A 557 1.23 6.09 -3.72
C LEU A 557 1.19 7.14 -4.83
N PHE A 558 -0.03 7.42 -5.30
CA PHE A 558 -0.31 8.46 -6.27
C PHE A 558 -1.57 9.24 -5.87
N ILE A 559 -1.39 10.51 -5.56
CA ILE A 559 -2.44 11.40 -5.10
C ILE A 559 -2.53 12.61 -6.05
N VAL A 560 -3.74 13.05 -6.37
CA VAL A 560 -3.98 14.25 -7.14
C VAL A 560 -4.90 15.20 -6.36
N GLY A 561 -4.72 16.50 -6.55
CA GLY A 561 -5.54 17.48 -5.85
C GLY A 561 -5.06 18.92 -6.09
N GLU A 562 -5.57 19.85 -5.30
CA GLU A 562 -5.08 21.22 -5.25
C GLU A 562 -3.60 21.21 -4.82
N TRP A 563 -2.72 21.91 -5.54
CA TRP A 563 -1.27 21.78 -5.43
C TRP A 563 -0.72 21.99 -4.01
N ASN A 564 -1.21 22.98 -3.28
CA ASN A 564 -0.72 23.29 -1.93
C ASN A 564 -1.23 22.25 -0.92
N THR A 565 -2.47 21.79 -1.10
CA THR A 565 -3.05 20.68 -0.31
C THR A 565 -2.24 19.39 -0.49
N VAL A 566 -1.82 19.10 -1.73
CA VAL A 566 -1.03 17.90 -2.04
C VAL A 566 0.36 17.93 -1.38
N ILE A 567 1.04 19.09 -1.36
CA ILE A 567 2.32 19.24 -0.64
C ILE A 567 2.12 19.05 0.87
N ARG A 568 1.05 19.60 1.44
CA ARG A 568 0.71 19.43 2.87
C ARG A 568 0.40 17.96 3.21
N ILE A 569 -0.31 17.26 2.33
CA ILE A 569 -0.57 15.81 2.46
C ILE A 569 0.75 15.03 2.43
N ALA A 570 1.65 15.32 1.51
CA ALA A 570 2.95 14.67 1.41
C ALA A 570 3.77 14.81 2.72
N LYS A 571 3.79 16.02 3.29
CA LYS A 571 4.40 16.29 4.60
C LYS A 571 3.76 15.44 5.71
N THR A 572 2.43 15.43 5.78
CA THR A 572 1.71 14.66 6.81
C THR A 572 1.98 13.17 6.67
N ILE A 573 1.96 12.62 5.44
CA ILE A 573 2.30 11.21 5.18
C ILE A 573 3.70 10.89 5.70
N ARG A 574 4.69 11.73 5.40
CA ARG A 574 6.06 11.52 5.87
C ARG A 574 6.19 11.59 7.38
N GLU A 575 5.53 12.53 8.03
CA GLU A 575 5.55 12.68 9.49
C GLU A 575 4.88 11.47 10.17
N ASP A 576 3.70 11.07 9.71
CA ASP A 576 2.96 9.93 10.24
C ASP A 576 3.67 8.59 9.95
N PHE A 577 4.29 8.44 8.78
CA PHE A 577 5.11 7.26 8.45
C PHE A 577 6.32 7.14 9.37
N ARG A 578 6.99 8.25 9.67
CA ARG A 578 8.10 8.27 10.62
C ARG A 578 7.66 7.91 12.03
N GLU A 579 6.49 8.41 12.49
CA GLU A 579 5.90 8.02 13.77
C GLU A 579 5.57 6.54 13.79
N TYR A 580 4.89 6.03 12.76
CA TYR A 580 4.50 4.63 12.62
C TYR A 580 5.70 3.68 12.60
N THR A 581 6.78 4.06 11.94
CA THR A 581 8.03 3.29 11.86
C THR A 581 8.98 3.53 13.03
N CYS A 582 8.50 4.10 14.16
CA CYS A 582 9.26 4.33 15.38
C CYS A 582 10.47 5.26 15.18
N ALA A 583 10.41 6.19 14.25
CA ALA A 583 11.53 7.05 13.82
C ALA A 583 12.79 6.27 13.40
N ASN A 584 12.65 5.00 13.05
CA ASN A 584 13.76 4.13 12.65
C ASN A 584 14.40 4.64 11.33
N PRO A 585 15.71 4.94 11.32
CA PRO A 585 16.40 5.48 10.16
C PRO A 585 16.51 4.50 8.98
N ALA A 586 16.18 3.21 9.15
CA ALA A 586 16.06 2.27 8.05
C ALA A 586 14.87 2.59 7.13
N PHE A 587 13.86 3.32 7.64
CA PHE A 587 12.69 3.70 6.89
C PHE A 587 12.72 5.19 6.56
N SER A 588 12.66 5.49 5.29
CA SER A 588 12.43 6.83 4.77
C SER A 588 11.49 6.76 3.57
N ILE A 589 10.94 7.89 3.20
CA ILE A 589 10.03 8.02 2.07
C ILE A 589 10.41 9.25 1.25
N SER A 590 10.58 9.07 -0.04
CA SER A 590 10.86 10.15 -0.98
C SER A 590 9.64 10.43 -1.86
N GLY A 591 9.47 11.69 -2.27
CA GLY A 591 8.32 12.06 -3.08
C GLY A 591 8.59 13.16 -4.08
N GLY A 592 7.79 13.19 -5.15
CA GLY A 592 7.81 14.22 -6.17
C GLY A 592 6.43 14.80 -6.43
N VAL A 593 6.34 16.12 -6.57
CA VAL A 593 5.09 16.82 -6.87
C VAL A 593 5.22 17.61 -8.17
N ALA A 594 4.43 17.24 -9.18
CA ALA A 594 4.23 18.06 -10.37
C ALA A 594 3.13 19.10 -10.12
N ILE A 595 3.36 20.37 -10.51
CA ILE A 595 2.40 21.49 -10.36
C ILE A 595 1.95 21.95 -11.74
N LEU A 596 0.72 21.61 -12.11
CA LEU A 596 0.20 21.73 -13.46
C LEU A 596 -1.04 22.63 -13.54
N THR A 597 -1.44 22.98 -14.76
CA THR A 597 -2.78 23.52 -14.98
C THR A 597 -3.82 22.40 -14.93
N THR A 598 -5.03 22.68 -14.47
CA THR A 598 -6.11 21.69 -14.31
C THR A 598 -6.52 20.96 -15.60
N LYS A 599 -6.23 21.54 -16.76
CA LYS A 599 -6.51 20.99 -18.10
C LYS A 599 -5.33 20.24 -18.72
N PHE A 600 -4.21 20.16 -18.02
CA PHE A 600 -3.03 19.45 -18.54
C PHE A 600 -3.26 17.93 -18.54
N PRO A 601 -2.75 17.20 -19.54
CA PRO A 601 -2.91 15.74 -19.58
C PRO A 601 -2.28 15.07 -18.35
N ILE A 602 -3.04 14.24 -17.67
CA ILE A 602 -2.58 13.59 -16.43
C ILE A 602 -1.38 12.66 -16.66
N ILE A 603 -1.25 12.09 -17.85
CA ILE A 603 -0.09 11.27 -18.22
C ILE A 603 1.22 12.07 -18.10
N ALA A 604 1.24 13.29 -18.61
CA ALA A 604 2.41 14.17 -18.50
C ALA A 604 2.65 14.60 -17.04
N GLY A 605 1.58 14.80 -16.26
CA GLY A 605 1.69 15.05 -14.82
C GLY A 605 2.28 13.85 -14.06
N ALA A 606 1.93 12.64 -14.45
CA ALA A 606 2.51 11.42 -13.89
C ALA A 606 3.99 11.25 -14.24
N GLU A 607 4.38 11.63 -15.48
CA GLU A 607 5.78 11.62 -15.92
C GLU A 607 6.61 12.69 -15.18
N GLU A 608 6.08 13.92 -15.05
CA GLU A 608 6.74 15.01 -14.33
C GLU A 608 6.88 14.70 -12.85
N SER A 609 5.83 14.16 -12.19
CA SER A 609 5.92 13.74 -10.79
C SER A 609 6.90 12.58 -10.58
N ALA A 610 7.05 11.68 -11.56
CA ALA A 610 8.05 10.62 -11.53
C ALA A 610 9.48 11.17 -11.64
N GLN A 611 9.70 12.20 -12.48
CA GLN A 611 10.99 12.88 -12.58
C GLN A 611 11.33 13.59 -11.26
N GLU A 612 10.36 14.27 -10.67
CA GLU A 612 10.54 14.91 -9.35
C GLU A 612 10.82 13.89 -8.25
N GLU A 613 10.14 12.73 -8.25
CA GLU A 613 10.45 11.63 -7.33
C GLU A 613 11.88 11.12 -7.51
N SER A 614 12.36 10.96 -8.76
CA SER A 614 13.74 10.60 -9.06
C SER A 614 14.73 11.63 -8.53
N ASN A 615 14.45 12.91 -8.74
CA ASN A 615 15.26 14.01 -8.21
C ASN A 615 15.35 13.94 -6.67
N ALA A 616 14.23 13.65 -5.98
CA ALA A 616 14.20 13.49 -4.53
C ALA A 616 15.03 12.28 -4.06
N LYS A 617 14.97 11.14 -4.79
CA LYS A 617 15.74 9.93 -4.47
C LYS A 617 17.24 10.10 -4.73
N GLU A 618 17.64 10.94 -5.69
CA GLU A 618 19.03 11.23 -6.00
C GLU A 618 19.61 12.32 -5.10
N HIS A 619 18.74 13.14 -4.48
CA HIS A 619 19.19 14.23 -3.61
C HIS A 619 19.95 13.72 -2.41
N ALA A 620 21.11 14.33 -2.16
CA ALA A 620 21.96 14.03 -1.01
C ALA A 620 22.14 15.27 -0.15
N CYS A 621 21.81 15.16 1.13
CA CYS A 621 22.05 16.17 2.13
C CYS A 621 22.98 15.60 3.22
N HIS A 622 24.15 16.22 3.44
CA HIS A 622 25.15 15.78 4.41
C HIS A 622 25.53 14.30 4.33
N GLY A 623 25.74 13.79 3.12
CA GLY A 623 26.17 12.41 2.87
C GLY A 623 25.07 11.35 3.03
N LYS A 624 23.82 11.75 3.29
CA LYS A 624 22.64 10.86 3.23
C LYS A 624 21.84 11.22 1.99
N SER A 625 21.57 10.23 1.15
CA SER A 625 20.68 10.33 0.01
C SER A 625 19.25 9.96 0.40
N LYS A 626 18.28 10.41 -0.41
CA LYS A 626 16.84 10.13 -0.22
C LYS A 626 16.23 10.90 0.95
N ASP A 627 15.12 10.41 1.55
CA ASP A 627 14.32 11.10 2.59
C ASP A 627 14.04 12.57 2.19
N SER A 628 13.54 12.77 0.97
CA SER A 628 13.42 14.08 0.35
C SER A 628 12.11 14.24 -0.42
N ILE A 629 11.69 15.49 -0.62
CA ILE A 629 10.61 15.85 -1.54
C ILE A 629 11.17 16.76 -2.63
N SER A 630 10.71 16.58 -3.86
CA SER A 630 11.06 17.48 -4.96
C SER A 630 9.82 18.05 -5.62
N PHE A 631 9.86 19.33 -5.93
CA PHE A 631 8.88 20.06 -6.74
C PHE A 631 9.50 21.31 -7.32
N MET A 632 9.02 21.74 -8.48
CA MET A 632 9.60 22.84 -9.22
C MET A 632 11.12 22.64 -9.50
N ASP A 633 11.52 21.43 -9.84
CA ASP A 633 12.90 20.99 -10.11
C ASP A 633 13.89 21.20 -8.94
N THR A 634 13.40 21.22 -7.70
CA THR A 634 14.26 21.44 -6.53
C THR A 634 13.95 20.43 -5.43
N PRO A 635 14.80 19.41 -5.27
CA PRO A 635 14.68 18.45 -4.18
C PRO A 635 15.13 19.06 -2.85
N LEU A 636 14.38 18.77 -1.78
CA LEU A 636 14.63 19.24 -0.42
C LEU A 636 14.56 18.08 0.56
N ASN A 637 15.57 17.93 1.41
CA ASN A 637 15.55 16.93 2.46
C ASN A 637 14.48 17.25 3.51
N TRP A 638 13.65 16.26 3.86
CA TRP A 638 12.52 16.42 4.77
C TRP A 638 12.89 16.93 6.17
N SER A 639 14.07 16.57 6.67
CA SER A 639 14.45 16.85 8.07
C SER A 639 15.22 18.17 8.22
N ASN A 640 15.86 18.66 7.16
CA ASN A 640 16.77 19.80 7.21
C ASN A 640 16.32 20.98 6.34
N GLU A 641 16.18 20.75 5.03
CA GLU A 641 15.97 21.81 4.04
C GLU A 641 14.51 22.23 3.95
N PHE A 642 13.60 21.25 3.84
CA PHE A 642 12.17 21.53 3.65
C PHE A 642 11.58 22.37 4.79
N PRO A 643 11.79 22.07 6.10
CA PRO A 643 11.21 22.86 7.18
C PRO A 643 11.73 24.30 7.22
N ALA A 644 13.02 24.51 6.92
CA ALA A 644 13.61 25.84 6.92
C ALA A 644 13.09 26.70 5.77
N VAL A 645 12.96 26.09 4.58
CA VAL A 645 12.41 26.74 3.40
C VAL A 645 10.91 27.01 3.55
N GLU A 646 10.14 26.08 4.12
CA GLU A 646 8.71 26.27 4.42
C GLU A 646 8.49 27.47 5.35
N LYS A 647 9.23 27.55 6.46
CA LYS A 647 9.16 28.70 7.37
C LYS A 647 9.52 30.02 6.70
N LEU A 648 10.54 30.01 5.84
CA LEU A 648 10.89 31.20 5.05
C LEU A 648 9.77 31.59 4.09
N LYS A 649 9.18 30.64 3.38
CA LYS A 649 8.04 30.84 2.50
C LYS A 649 6.85 31.44 3.25
N ASP A 650 6.50 30.87 4.41
CA ASP A 650 5.40 31.37 5.27
C ASP A 650 5.66 32.82 5.69
N ARG A 651 6.88 33.13 6.10
CA ARG A 651 7.27 34.49 6.48
C ARG A 651 7.18 35.48 5.32
N LEU A 652 7.55 35.05 4.12
CA LEU A 652 7.39 35.87 2.90
C LEU A 652 5.91 36.14 2.61
N VAL A 653 5.04 35.15 2.67
CA VAL A 653 3.59 35.28 2.42
C VAL A 653 2.95 36.21 3.46
N GLU A 654 3.28 36.05 4.75
CA GLU A 654 2.81 36.92 5.84
C GLU A 654 3.11 38.40 5.61
N LEU A 655 4.26 38.75 5.02
CA LEU A 655 4.65 40.13 4.74
C LEU A 655 4.17 40.65 3.39
N LEU A 656 3.91 39.76 2.43
CA LEU A 656 3.43 40.11 1.08
C LEU A 656 1.93 40.42 1.07
N ILE A 657 1.10 39.65 1.80
CA ILE A 657 -0.36 39.82 1.79
C ILE A 657 -0.75 41.22 2.28
N PRO A 658 -0.26 41.75 3.41
CA PRO A 658 -0.57 43.12 3.86
C PRO A 658 0.21 44.18 3.07
N GLY A 659 1.09 43.80 2.13
CA GLY A 659 1.91 44.70 1.34
C GLY A 659 2.99 45.43 2.14
N GLU A 660 3.50 44.80 3.22
CA GLU A 660 4.62 45.29 3.99
C GLU A 660 5.95 45.06 3.27
N LEU A 661 6.10 43.91 2.60
CA LEU A 661 7.21 43.61 1.71
C LEU A 661 6.77 43.88 0.26
N PRO A 662 7.55 44.66 -0.55
CA PRO A 662 7.18 44.91 -1.93
C PRO A 662 7.29 43.63 -2.77
N LYS A 663 6.30 43.38 -3.67
CA LYS A 663 6.32 42.25 -4.61
C LYS A 663 7.62 42.13 -5.44
N SER A 664 8.25 43.29 -5.74
CA SER A 664 9.52 43.33 -6.45
C SER A 664 10.67 42.60 -5.72
N PHE A 665 10.54 42.33 -4.42
CA PHE A 665 11.53 41.52 -3.69
C PHE A 665 11.65 40.13 -4.29
N LEU A 666 10.53 39.45 -4.50
CA LEU A 666 10.50 38.06 -5.06
C LEU A 666 11.18 38.04 -6.44
N SER A 667 10.73 38.93 -7.35
CA SER A 667 11.27 38.98 -8.73
C SER A 667 12.77 39.34 -8.77
N LYS A 668 13.27 40.15 -7.80
CA LYS A 668 14.70 40.45 -7.72
C LYS A 668 15.52 39.23 -7.27
N ILE A 669 15.08 38.50 -6.23
CA ILE A 669 15.78 37.29 -5.80
C ILE A 669 15.80 36.24 -6.92
N LEU A 670 14.68 36.01 -7.59
CA LEU A 670 14.59 35.08 -8.74
C LEU A 670 15.53 35.49 -9.89
N LEU A 671 15.59 36.79 -10.21
CA LEU A 671 16.51 37.32 -11.23
C LEU A 671 17.97 37.10 -10.84
N HIS A 672 18.33 37.40 -9.58
CA HIS A 672 19.72 37.21 -9.11
C HIS A 672 20.10 35.72 -9.08
N ALA A 673 19.19 34.83 -8.72
CA ALA A 673 19.44 33.37 -8.76
C ALA A 673 19.68 32.89 -10.20
N SER A 674 18.87 33.36 -11.18
CA SER A 674 19.05 32.99 -12.59
C SER A 674 20.37 33.51 -13.22
N MET A 675 20.91 34.60 -12.69
CA MET A 675 22.16 35.22 -13.15
C MET A 675 23.40 34.68 -12.44
N ALA A 676 23.26 34.02 -11.31
CA ALA A 676 24.38 33.75 -10.41
C ALA A 676 25.39 32.73 -10.94
N ASP A 677 24.96 31.80 -11.84
CA ASP A 677 25.80 30.70 -12.31
C ASP A 677 26.47 29.98 -11.11
N ILE A 678 25.65 29.27 -10.32
CA ILE A 678 26.10 28.62 -9.10
C ILE A 678 26.71 27.26 -9.41
N VAL A 679 27.99 27.09 -9.11
CA VAL A 679 28.72 25.83 -9.29
C VAL A 679 29.44 25.48 -8.01
N GLN A 680 29.27 24.25 -7.53
CA GLN A 680 29.85 23.79 -6.26
C GLN A 680 29.63 24.77 -5.11
N HIS A 681 28.38 25.20 -4.93
CA HIS A 681 27.94 26.13 -3.86
C HIS A 681 28.58 27.53 -3.93
N LYS A 682 29.17 27.92 -5.07
CA LYS A 682 29.79 29.23 -5.25
C LYS A 682 29.15 29.95 -6.42
N ILE A 683 28.85 31.24 -6.22
CA ILE A 683 28.39 32.15 -7.29
C ILE A 683 29.61 32.47 -8.15
N LYS A 684 29.60 32.09 -9.43
CA LYS A 684 30.66 32.41 -10.38
C LYS A 684 30.52 33.80 -10.95
N ASN A 685 29.29 34.28 -11.16
CA ASN A 685 29.06 35.63 -11.66
C ASN A 685 29.08 36.66 -10.54
N VAL A 686 30.26 37.24 -10.29
CA VAL A 686 30.47 38.20 -9.21
C VAL A 686 29.58 39.46 -9.34
N LYS A 687 29.10 39.81 -10.56
CA LYS A 687 28.13 40.90 -10.74
C LYS A 687 26.84 40.69 -9.97
N THR A 688 26.44 39.44 -9.71
CA THR A 688 25.25 39.12 -8.93
C THR A 688 25.31 39.76 -7.54
N TYR A 689 26.42 39.70 -6.83
CA TYR A 689 26.57 40.34 -5.52
C TYR A 689 26.37 41.84 -5.55
N TRP A 690 26.96 42.53 -6.57
CA TRP A 690 26.85 43.96 -6.70
C TRP A 690 25.42 44.42 -7.02
N LEU A 691 24.81 43.78 -8.00
CA LEU A 691 23.44 44.11 -8.39
C LEU A 691 22.46 43.80 -7.27
N MET A 692 22.66 42.69 -6.58
CA MET A 692 21.84 42.29 -5.43
C MET A 692 21.93 43.32 -4.29
N SER A 693 23.15 43.79 -3.92
CA SER A 693 23.30 44.80 -2.90
C SER A 693 22.57 46.12 -3.21
N TYR A 694 22.62 46.53 -4.48
CA TYR A 694 21.92 47.72 -4.92
C TYR A 694 20.40 47.53 -4.90
N ASP A 695 19.91 46.38 -5.37
CA ASP A 695 18.49 46.09 -5.38
C ASP A 695 17.92 45.88 -3.97
N MET A 696 18.66 45.22 -3.07
CA MET A 696 18.24 45.03 -1.70
C MET A 696 18.15 46.34 -0.91
N LYS A 697 19.07 47.26 -1.12
CA LYS A 697 18.97 48.62 -0.53
C LYS A 697 17.64 49.30 -0.90
N ARG A 698 17.24 49.23 -2.18
CA ARG A 698 15.96 49.77 -2.65
C ARG A 698 14.75 49.08 -2.07
N VAL A 699 14.82 47.75 -1.90
CA VAL A 699 13.75 46.97 -1.26
C VAL A 699 13.61 47.37 0.20
N ILE A 700 14.70 47.47 0.95
CA ILE A 700 14.72 47.88 2.35
C ILE A 700 14.12 49.31 2.48
N GLU A 701 14.48 50.25 1.62
CA GLU A 701 13.90 51.60 1.63
C GLU A 701 12.37 51.61 1.35
N ARG A 702 11.87 50.67 0.58
CA ARG A 702 10.43 50.56 0.23
C ARG A 702 9.61 49.68 1.16
N ALA A 703 10.26 48.88 2.02
CA ALA A 703 9.61 48.05 3.00
C ALA A 703 8.89 48.91 4.05
N LYS A 704 7.61 48.59 4.31
CA LYS A 704 6.74 49.41 5.18
C LYS A 704 6.82 49.07 6.65
N SER A 705 7.31 47.86 6.99
CA SER A 705 7.50 47.47 8.39
C SER A 705 8.95 47.13 8.70
N ASP A 706 9.31 47.19 9.96
CA ASP A 706 10.66 46.83 10.43
C ASP A 706 10.91 45.32 10.23
N ASN A 707 9.86 44.49 10.33
CA ASN A 707 9.92 43.06 10.04
C ASN A 707 10.32 42.80 8.58
N ALA A 708 9.72 43.52 7.64
CA ALA A 708 10.05 43.39 6.19
C ALA A 708 11.46 43.90 5.91
N LYS A 709 11.91 44.98 6.56
CA LYS A 709 13.30 45.46 6.45
C LYS A 709 14.30 44.45 7.00
N GLN A 710 14.02 43.87 8.15
CA GLN A 710 14.86 42.86 8.77
C GLN A 710 14.96 41.60 7.88
N LEU A 711 13.85 41.13 7.30
CA LEU A 711 13.86 40.00 6.40
C LEU A 711 14.77 40.25 5.17
N ALA A 712 14.65 41.43 4.53
CA ALA A 712 15.49 41.80 3.39
C ALA A 712 16.99 41.95 3.77
N GLN A 713 17.29 42.44 4.97
CA GLN A 713 18.66 42.50 5.49
C GLN A 713 19.22 41.10 5.78
N ASN A 714 18.42 40.21 6.39
CA ASN A 714 18.80 38.83 6.63
C ASN A 714 19.09 38.12 5.30
N CYS A 715 18.21 38.25 4.32
CA CYS A 715 18.40 37.70 2.96
C CYS A 715 19.74 38.12 2.37
N GLN A 716 20.05 39.42 2.37
CA GLN A 716 21.31 39.95 1.86
C GLN A 716 22.52 39.36 2.57
N LYS A 717 22.49 39.38 3.92
CA LYS A 717 23.59 38.90 4.77
C LYS A 717 23.84 37.38 4.54
N GLU A 718 22.78 36.57 4.62
CA GLU A 718 22.86 35.12 4.50
C GLU A 718 23.38 34.68 3.15
N ILE A 719 22.92 35.28 2.06
CA ILE A 719 23.41 34.99 0.70
C ILE A 719 24.89 35.37 0.55
N TRP A 720 25.33 36.46 1.20
CA TRP A 720 26.72 36.89 1.17
C TRP A 720 27.64 35.98 1.97
N GLU A 721 27.22 35.65 3.18
CA GLU A 721 27.99 34.81 4.08
C GLU A 721 27.96 33.34 3.66
N ASN A 722 26.88 32.94 3.02
CA ASN A 722 26.60 31.55 2.64
C ASN A 722 26.88 30.57 3.79
N GLY A 723 26.42 30.94 4.97
CA GLY A 723 26.62 30.18 6.22
C GLY A 723 25.55 29.08 6.39
N ASN A 724 25.36 28.67 7.65
CA ASN A 724 24.43 27.59 8.03
C ASN A 724 23.11 28.13 8.63
N MET A 725 22.66 29.32 8.20
CA MET A 725 21.43 29.96 8.68
C MET A 725 20.58 30.40 7.49
N LEU A 726 19.29 30.05 7.51
CA LEU A 726 18.29 30.53 6.57
C LEU A 726 17.18 31.24 7.33
N ASN A 727 17.00 32.54 7.08
CA ASN A 727 16.07 33.43 7.80
C ASN A 727 16.20 33.31 9.36
N GLY A 728 17.43 33.19 9.83
CA GLY A 728 17.74 33.05 11.25
C GLY A 728 17.56 31.64 11.84
N GLU A 729 17.16 30.67 11.05
CA GLU A 729 17.04 29.26 11.45
C GLU A 729 18.27 28.46 10.99
N PRO A 730 18.79 27.55 11.84
CA PRO A 730 19.89 26.69 11.43
C PRO A 730 19.47 25.79 10.27
N ILE A 731 20.34 25.65 9.28
CA ILE A 731 20.11 24.75 8.14
C ILE A 731 21.37 23.95 7.83
N ALA A 732 21.16 22.68 7.56
CA ALA A 732 22.15 21.78 7.00
C ALA A 732 21.78 21.51 5.53
N THR A 733 22.58 22.05 4.59
CA THR A 733 22.28 21.96 3.16
C THR A 733 23.57 21.93 2.33
N ASN A 734 23.45 21.36 1.13
CA ASN A 734 24.46 21.44 0.07
C ASN A 734 24.14 22.54 -0.94
N TYR A 735 23.02 23.23 -0.84
CA TYR A 735 22.69 24.36 -1.70
C TYR A 735 23.45 25.62 -1.30
N HIS A 736 23.67 26.50 -2.26
CA HIS A 736 23.95 27.89 -1.96
C HIS A 736 22.66 28.57 -1.45
N LEU A 737 22.76 29.40 -0.40
CA LEU A 737 21.56 29.98 0.22
C LEU A 737 20.70 30.81 -0.76
N LEU A 738 21.30 31.39 -1.81
CA LEU A 738 20.54 32.07 -2.87
C LEU A 738 19.58 31.15 -3.62
N GLU A 739 19.94 29.87 -3.79
CA GLU A 739 19.05 28.87 -4.44
C GLU A 739 17.83 28.61 -3.56
N LEU A 740 18.03 28.43 -2.24
CA LEU A 740 16.94 28.20 -1.29
C LEU A 740 16.04 29.44 -1.13
N TRP A 741 16.64 30.64 -1.07
CA TRP A 741 15.88 31.90 -1.08
C TRP A 741 15.05 32.05 -2.34
N ALA A 742 15.61 31.73 -3.52
CA ALA A 742 14.91 31.80 -4.78
C ALA A 742 13.76 30.78 -4.84
N PHE A 743 13.98 29.56 -4.35
CA PHE A 743 12.95 28.54 -4.26
C PHE A 743 11.81 28.98 -3.33
N ALA A 744 12.11 29.44 -2.11
CA ALA A 744 11.12 29.96 -1.19
C ALA A 744 10.32 31.16 -1.78
N CYS A 745 11.00 32.05 -2.52
CA CYS A 745 10.34 33.17 -3.22
C CYS A 745 9.38 32.67 -4.31
N ARG A 746 9.76 31.64 -5.09
CA ARG A 746 8.90 31.04 -6.12
C ARG A 746 7.67 30.38 -5.51
N TRP A 747 7.87 29.62 -4.42
CA TRP A 747 6.78 29.01 -3.67
C TRP A 747 5.85 30.05 -3.04
N ALA A 748 6.39 31.05 -2.37
CA ALA A 748 5.62 32.16 -1.80
C ALA A 748 4.84 32.95 -2.86
N GLU A 749 5.39 33.13 -4.09
CA GLU A 749 4.69 33.77 -5.20
C GLU A 749 3.45 32.99 -5.62
N LEU A 750 3.56 31.67 -5.75
CA LEU A 750 2.41 30.82 -6.11
C LEU A 750 1.33 30.90 -5.03
N GLU A 751 1.70 30.81 -3.75
CA GLU A 751 0.74 30.88 -2.66
C GLU A 751 0.12 32.29 -2.54
N TYR A 752 0.92 33.34 -2.65
CA TYR A 752 0.43 34.72 -2.68
C TYR A 752 -0.62 34.96 -3.76
N ARG A 753 -0.43 34.37 -4.96
CA ARG A 753 -1.39 34.48 -6.08
C ARG A 753 -2.72 33.79 -5.81
N MET A 754 -2.80 32.84 -4.86
CA MET A 754 -4.10 32.26 -4.44
C MET A 754 -4.96 33.26 -3.67
N PHE A 755 -4.33 34.21 -2.98
CA PHE A 755 -5.03 35.21 -2.17
C PHE A 755 -5.24 36.55 -2.90
N ASN A 756 -4.43 36.86 -3.90
CA ASN A 756 -4.43 38.15 -4.57
C ASN A 756 -4.16 38.00 -6.07
N ASN A 757 -5.08 38.55 -6.88
CA ASN A 757 -4.85 38.72 -8.34
C ASN A 757 -3.83 39.80 -8.67
#